data_1a0de1f5d519ed8ce7f21d4c69ef7ed2
#
_entry.id   1a0de1f5d519ed8ce7f21d4c69ef7ed2
#
_cell.length_a   1.000
_cell.length_b   1.000
_cell.length_c   1.000
_cell.angle_alpha   90.00
_cell.angle_beta   90.00
_cell.angle_gamma   90.00
#
_symmetry.space_group_name_H-M   'P 1'
#
loop_
_entity.id
_entity.type
_entity.pdbx_description
1 polymer ?
#
loop_
_entity_poly.entity_id
_entity_poly.type
_entity_poly.pdbx_seq_one_letter_code
_entity_poly.pdbx_strand_id
1 'polypeptide(L)'
;CIDPNNIIPELNENNNCNSVSVLVVDDELRPVYPSPFAIVNKPVAVFSASAASLFGASRTFRYELDTTTFFNSPLLVTATVQSVGGLVQFKPVIAYRNNTVYYWRVAPISASVSPTWNQASFLYLNGSATGMGQSHFYQHLASDALGIRLDSASRQWRYGIRQNNLNIRNGVFFTATSALAGFYLGLNGQDVVMYACARNRLVFNILHPVTLRPLLNALPGQPGRFGSDPVCVQTAAQAVGAAYNFQFNIADTGVRRRIVGFMDSIPDGYYVVVRNIMETNYPSNAYAANWKNDQLFLGAGNSVYHRLYQQGFTEIDSFNRNRVFAFVYKKNQSQQFSPRFAFSNGMYDQLFFSTAISTTDTLGVVKSPVFGPARQWQELHWQGNAETPNRDSVQLSIVGLDQQGQSTLLQSGIMLNQPVLSLNNVDASRYPYLQLQLTSLDTTHYTPWQLSKWQLLYMPVPEGALSPSQYLLSKDTVEQGEPITLRMAFQNVSEIAFDSLVVQLQITGANNQTQQFSIPKTRPVIAGDTVFVGASIPSATRPGANILMLEVNPQPGQREQYHFNNIAYKSVYVKPDLIAPLLDVTFDGKHIANGQTVLSRPGILISLLDESRWMLLNDTSLVTVTLRYPSGQLRRFNYRSDTLQFFAPSQTALPNKALVQFRPFLSEMGLYELVVSAKDRAGNKAGLLDYRVTFQVANIAPDLSLSFYPNPFSNRTRFSFTLWGNYIPTGVQLQIFNSLGQLVRLVRADALGPLRLGRTVALF
;
A
#
# COMPACT_ATOMS: atom_id res chain seq x y z
N CYS A 1 -18.70 18.45 9.90
CA CYS A 1 -19.23 19.19 11.06
C CYS A 1 -19.98 20.42 10.57
N ILE A 2 -21.12 20.70 11.21
CA ILE A 2 -21.85 21.97 11.12
C ILE A 2 -21.42 22.73 12.37
N ASP A 3 -21.10 24.01 12.24
CA ASP A 3 -20.52 24.82 13.33
C ASP A 3 -19.38 24.17 14.13
N PRO A 4 -18.26 23.83 13.48
CA PRO A 4 -17.16 23.09 14.11
C PRO A 4 -16.44 23.85 15.24
N ASN A 5 -16.70 25.15 15.37
CA ASN A 5 -16.09 26.03 16.38
C ASN A 5 -17.07 26.42 17.48
N ASN A 6 -18.30 25.87 17.49
CA ASN A 6 -19.36 26.18 18.43
C ASN A 6 -19.63 27.71 18.54
N ILE A 7 -19.71 28.37 17.38
CA ILE A 7 -19.95 29.83 17.29
C ILE A 7 -21.43 30.17 17.57
N ILE A 8 -22.33 29.24 17.19
CA ILE A 8 -23.77 29.36 17.41
C ILE A 8 -24.14 28.51 18.64
N PRO A 9 -24.57 29.10 19.76
CA PRO A 9 -24.94 28.30 20.93
C PRO A 9 -26.15 27.42 20.65
N GLU A 10 -26.00 26.11 20.84
CA GLU A 10 -27.05 25.11 20.63
C GLU A 10 -27.40 24.38 21.95
N LEU A 11 -28.56 23.71 21.97
CA LEU A 11 -28.95 22.89 23.12
C LEU A 11 -28.07 21.65 23.30
N ASN A 12 -27.39 21.19 22.25
CA ASN A 12 -26.49 20.07 22.28
C ASN A 12 -25.38 20.22 21.23
N GLU A 13 -24.21 20.60 21.65
CA GLU A 13 -23.02 20.80 20.81
C GLU A 13 -22.38 19.49 20.33
N ASN A 14 -22.78 18.34 20.89
CA ASN A 14 -22.17 17.05 20.56
C ASN A 14 -22.78 16.39 19.33
N ASN A 15 -23.84 16.94 18.73
CA ASN A 15 -24.50 16.41 17.54
C ASN A 15 -24.11 17.12 16.24
N ASN A 16 -23.22 18.11 16.32
CA ASN A 16 -22.78 18.96 15.21
C ASN A 16 -21.82 18.26 14.24
N CYS A 17 -21.19 17.16 14.66
CA CYS A 17 -20.22 16.42 13.88
C CYS A 17 -20.62 14.99 13.69
N ASN A 18 -20.55 14.53 12.47
CA ASN A 18 -20.62 13.10 12.13
C ASN A 18 -19.41 12.70 11.29
N SER A 19 -18.82 11.56 11.58
CA SER A 19 -17.69 11.02 10.81
C SER A 19 -18.09 9.74 10.09
N VAL A 20 -17.66 9.64 8.85
CA VAL A 20 -17.82 8.42 8.06
C VAL A 20 -16.44 7.92 7.70
N SER A 21 -16.13 6.68 8.05
CA SER A 21 -14.90 6.00 7.61
C SER A 21 -15.07 5.56 6.16
N VAL A 22 -14.17 6.00 5.29
CA VAL A 22 -14.12 5.61 3.88
C VAL A 22 -12.88 4.77 3.67
N LEU A 23 -13.06 3.56 3.16
CA LEU A 23 -11.95 2.72 2.73
C LEU A 23 -11.58 3.08 1.30
N VAL A 24 -10.34 3.55 1.11
CA VAL A 24 -9.74 3.77 -0.22
C VAL A 24 -8.86 2.57 -0.53
N VAL A 25 -9.17 1.87 -1.60
CA VAL A 25 -8.43 0.68 -2.05
C VAL A 25 -7.81 1.01 -3.40
N ASP A 26 -6.54 0.66 -3.58
CA ASP A 26 -5.86 0.71 -4.87
C ASP A 26 -6.53 -0.31 -5.82
N ASP A 27 -6.88 0.16 -7.01
CA ASP A 27 -7.61 -0.62 -8.01
C ASP A 27 -6.67 -1.29 -9.04
N GLU A 28 -5.37 -1.19 -8.85
CA GLU A 28 -4.36 -1.76 -9.74
C GLU A 28 -4.27 -3.28 -9.61
N LEU A 29 -4.09 -3.94 -10.75
CA LEU A 29 -3.73 -5.34 -10.80
C LEU A 29 -2.20 -5.48 -10.84
N ARG A 30 -1.60 -6.15 -9.86
CA ARG A 30 -0.15 -6.29 -9.72
C ARG A 30 0.31 -7.71 -10.03
N PRO A 31 1.41 -7.89 -10.81
CA PRO A 31 2.04 -9.18 -11.01
C PRO A 31 2.48 -9.81 -9.67
N VAL A 32 2.12 -11.08 -9.46
CA VAL A 32 2.48 -11.85 -8.25
C VAL A 32 3.40 -13.00 -8.61
N TYR A 33 3.04 -13.82 -9.60
CA TYR A 33 3.85 -14.95 -10.03
C TYR A 33 3.82 -15.11 -11.55
N PRO A 34 4.99 -15.21 -12.25
CA PRO A 34 6.33 -15.00 -11.70
C PRO A 34 6.54 -13.58 -11.19
N SER A 35 7.24 -13.44 -10.05
CA SER A 35 7.55 -12.14 -9.47
C SER A 35 8.56 -11.35 -10.34
N PRO A 36 8.65 -10.00 -10.19
CA PRO A 36 9.65 -9.21 -10.89
C PRO A 36 11.06 -9.76 -10.66
N PHE A 37 11.84 -9.87 -11.76
CA PHE A 37 13.21 -10.39 -11.77
C PHE A 37 13.37 -11.87 -11.38
N ALA A 38 12.30 -12.64 -11.27
CA ALA A 38 12.37 -14.06 -10.93
C ALA A 38 13.21 -14.86 -11.95
N ILE A 39 13.92 -15.86 -11.45
CA ILE A 39 14.53 -16.93 -12.25
C ILE A 39 13.67 -18.17 -12.05
N VAL A 40 13.03 -18.63 -13.12
CA VAL A 40 12.19 -19.81 -13.10
C VAL A 40 12.87 -20.95 -13.87
N ASN A 41 12.84 -22.16 -13.33
CA ASN A 41 13.58 -23.31 -13.85
C ASN A 41 12.73 -24.30 -14.66
N LYS A 42 11.45 -24.00 -14.79
CA LYS A 42 10.49 -24.76 -15.60
C LYS A 42 9.48 -23.83 -16.27
N PRO A 43 8.80 -24.27 -17.34
CA PRO A 43 7.78 -23.46 -18.00
C PRO A 43 6.67 -23.02 -17.05
N VAL A 44 6.37 -21.73 -17.03
CA VAL A 44 5.28 -21.16 -16.23
C VAL A 44 3.96 -21.42 -16.93
N ALA A 45 3.14 -22.31 -16.36
CA ALA A 45 1.84 -22.65 -16.93
C ALA A 45 0.73 -21.67 -16.54
N VAL A 46 0.85 -21.03 -15.37
CA VAL A 46 -0.13 -20.11 -14.81
C VAL A 46 0.55 -18.84 -14.30
N PHE A 47 0.16 -17.70 -14.86
CA PHE A 47 0.55 -16.40 -14.38
C PHE A 47 -0.49 -15.91 -13.40
N SER A 48 -0.06 -15.40 -12.27
CA SER A 48 -0.92 -14.92 -11.21
C SER A 48 -0.68 -13.43 -10.96
N ALA A 49 -1.75 -12.66 -10.96
CA ALA A 49 -1.75 -11.25 -10.57
C ALA A 49 -2.82 -11.03 -9.51
N SER A 50 -2.68 -10.02 -8.68
CA SER A 50 -3.64 -9.74 -7.62
C SER A 50 -3.96 -8.25 -7.55
N ALA A 51 -5.23 -7.94 -7.25
CA ALA A 51 -5.72 -6.61 -6.93
C ALA A 51 -6.10 -6.55 -5.45
N ALA A 52 -5.85 -5.42 -4.81
CA ALA A 52 -6.28 -5.19 -3.43
C ALA A 52 -7.82 -5.04 -3.31
N SER A 53 -8.50 -4.64 -4.40
CA SER A 53 -9.97 -4.63 -4.47
C SER A 53 -10.51 -6.02 -4.75
N LEU A 54 -11.26 -6.60 -3.77
CA LEU A 54 -11.77 -7.97 -3.85
C LEU A 54 -13.29 -8.07 -4.10
N PHE A 55 -14.04 -6.98 -3.90
CA PHE A 55 -15.50 -7.00 -3.88
C PHE A 55 -16.13 -6.03 -4.88
N GLY A 56 -15.39 -5.67 -5.92
CA GLY A 56 -15.86 -4.81 -7.01
C GLY A 56 -16.84 -5.52 -7.95
N ALA A 57 -17.40 -4.76 -8.90
CA ALA A 57 -18.11 -5.34 -10.02
C ALA A 57 -17.15 -6.16 -10.90
N SER A 58 -17.66 -7.22 -11.54
CA SER A 58 -16.85 -7.99 -12.49
C SER A 58 -16.41 -7.11 -13.65
N ARG A 59 -15.11 -7.14 -13.96
CA ARG A 59 -14.47 -6.35 -15.02
C ARG A 59 -13.46 -7.18 -15.80
N THR A 60 -13.06 -6.68 -16.95
CA THR A 60 -12.09 -7.32 -17.81
C THR A 60 -10.68 -6.91 -17.42
N PHE A 61 -9.82 -7.89 -17.23
CA PHE A 61 -8.38 -7.71 -17.08
C PHE A 61 -7.67 -8.22 -18.34
N ARG A 62 -6.67 -7.48 -18.80
CA ARG A 62 -5.83 -7.86 -19.92
C ARG A 62 -4.42 -8.19 -19.45
N TYR A 63 -3.87 -9.21 -20.03
CA TYR A 63 -2.52 -9.72 -19.82
C TYR A 63 -1.76 -9.70 -21.16
N GLU A 64 -0.50 -9.36 -21.10
CA GLU A 64 0.42 -9.43 -22.23
C GLU A 64 1.75 -10.03 -21.78
N LEU A 65 2.31 -10.90 -22.63
CA LEU A 65 3.60 -11.57 -22.43
C LEU A 65 4.43 -11.45 -23.71
N ASP A 66 5.68 -11.03 -23.60
CA ASP A 66 6.58 -10.86 -24.73
C ASP A 66 8.04 -11.11 -24.30
N THR A 67 8.94 -11.20 -25.27
CA THR A 67 10.40 -11.23 -25.07
C THR A 67 11.03 -9.84 -25.13
N THR A 68 10.23 -8.80 -25.36
CA THR A 68 10.65 -7.40 -25.34
C THR A 68 9.80 -6.59 -24.34
N THR A 69 10.40 -5.60 -23.72
CA THR A 69 9.69 -4.67 -22.83
C THR A 69 8.74 -3.71 -23.58
N PHE A 70 8.79 -3.68 -24.90
CA PHE A 70 7.92 -2.85 -25.74
C PHE A 70 6.61 -3.55 -26.12
N PHE A 71 6.49 -4.86 -25.87
CA PHE A 71 5.32 -5.68 -26.20
C PHE A 71 4.90 -5.56 -27.67
N ASN A 72 5.88 -5.64 -28.58
CA ASN A 72 5.69 -5.46 -30.00
C ASN A 72 6.41 -6.52 -30.85
N SER A 73 6.91 -7.62 -30.23
CA SER A 73 7.56 -8.68 -31.00
C SER A 73 6.54 -9.64 -31.63
N PRO A 74 6.94 -10.43 -32.62
CA PRO A 74 6.11 -11.50 -33.18
C PRO A 74 5.73 -12.61 -32.17
N LEU A 75 6.34 -12.61 -30.99
CA LEU A 75 6.07 -13.57 -29.91
C LEU A 75 5.11 -13.03 -28.87
N LEU A 76 4.50 -11.88 -29.09
CA LEU A 76 3.53 -11.28 -28.19
C LEU A 76 2.32 -12.20 -28.01
N VAL A 77 2.03 -12.56 -26.78
CA VAL A 77 0.83 -13.30 -26.37
C VAL A 77 -0.06 -12.38 -25.54
N THR A 78 -1.34 -12.32 -25.89
CA THR A 78 -2.33 -11.53 -25.17
C THR A 78 -3.50 -12.40 -24.73
N ALA A 79 -4.06 -12.12 -23.55
CA ALA A 79 -5.27 -12.77 -23.07
C ALA A 79 -6.10 -11.81 -22.21
N THR A 80 -7.39 -12.12 -22.07
CA THR A 80 -8.30 -11.38 -21.19
C THR A 80 -9.03 -12.33 -20.25
N VAL A 81 -9.32 -11.86 -19.03
CA VAL A 81 -10.05 -12.59 -18.00
C VAL A 81 -11.07 -11.67 -17.36
N GLN A 82 -12.27 -12.19 -17.12
CA GLN A 82 -13.31 -11.52 -16.32
C GLN A 82 -13.17 -11.93 -14.86
N SER A 83 -13.07 -10.95 -13.95
CA SER A 83 -12.95 -11.19 -12.51
C SER A 83 -13.51 -10.03 -11.70
N VAL A 84 -13.91 -10.31 -10.47
CA VAL A 84 -14.29 -9.30 -9.45
C VAL A 84 -13.06 -8.67 -8.75
N GLY A 85 -11.86 -9.15 -9.05
CA GLY A 85 -10.62 -8.74 -8.38
C GLY A 85 -10.03 -9.85 -7.50
N GLY A 86 -9.14 -9.47 -6.58
CA GLY A 86 -8.30 -10.42 -5.85
C GLY A 86 -7.35 -11.16 -6.79
N LEU A 87 -7.19 -12.46 -6.60
CA LEU A 87 -6.36 -13.28 -7.48
C LEU A 87 -6.98 -13.42 -8.87
N VAL A 88 -6.21 -13.03 -9.90
CA VAL A 88 -6.55 -13.18 -11.31
C VAL A 88 -5.47 -14.02 -11.98
N GLN A 89 -5.85 -15.11 -12.63
CA GLN A 89 -4.94 -16.06 -13.24
C GLN A 89 -5.07 -16.11 -14.76
N PHE A 90 -3.93 -16.19 -15.44
CA PHE A 90 -3.80 -16.28 -16.88
C PHE A 90 -3.03 -17.53 -17.27
N LYS A 91 -3.46 -18.22 -18.31
CA LYS A 91 -2.85 -19.47 -18.79
C LYS A 91 -2.41 -19.33 -20.25
N PRO A 92 -1.29 -18.66 -20.51
CA PRO A 92 -0.78 -18.53 -21.87
C PRO A 92 -0.29 -19.86 -22.43
N VAL A 93 -0.41 -20.01 -23.74
CA VAL A 93 0.21 -21.12 -24.47
C VAL A 93 1.42 -20.56 -25.20
N ILE A 94 2.62 -20.84 -24.70
CA ILE A 94 3.87 -20.40 -25.31
C ILE A 94 4.94 -21.52 -25.30
N ALA A 95 5.83 -21.48 -26.28
CA ALA A 95 7.04 -22.29 -26.30
C ALA A 95 8.19 -21.51 -25.66
N TYR A 96 8.57 -21.87 -24.43
CA TYR A 96 9.66 -21.22 -23.71
C TYR A 96 11.02 -21.52 -24.34
N ARG A 97 11.84 -20.49 -24.50
CA ARG A 97 13.25 -20.60 -24.93
C ARG A 97 14.14 -20.51 -23.70
N ASN A 98 15.06 -21.49 -23.58
CA ASN A 98 16.01 -21.48 -22.46
C ASN A 98 16.89 -20.23 -22.47
N ASN A 99 17.31 -19.75 -21.32
CA ASN A 99 18.14 -18.56 -21.11
C ASN A 99 17.56 -17.30 -21.77
N THR A 100 16.23 -17.12 -21.67
CA THR A 100 15.51 -15.98 -22.25
C THR A 100 14.75 -15.22 -21.19
N VAL A 101 14.87 -13.89 -21.22
CA VAL A 101 14.08 -12.99 -20.37
C VAL A 101 12.74 -12.74 -21.05
N TYR A 102 11.69 -12.92 -20.29
CA TYR A 102 10.31 -12.61 -20.67
C TYR A 102 9.81 -11.42 -19.86
N TYR A 103 9.04 -10.58 -20.52
CA TYR A 103 8.34 -9.44 -19.93
C TYR A 103 6.84 -9.72 -19.96
N TRP A 104 6.14 -9.45 -18.89
CA TRP A 104 4.71 -9.57 -18.83
C TRP A 104 4.09 -8.41 -18.08
N ARG A 105 2.88 -8.04 -18.48
CA ARG A 105 2.16 -6.94 -17.88
C ARG A 105 0.67 -7.21 -17.81
N VAL A 106 0.02 -6.57 -16.85
CA VAL A 106 -1.40 -6.71 -16.57
C VAL A 106 -2.03 -5.36 -16.32
N ALA A 107 -3.28 -5.21 -16.74
CA ALA A 107 -4.08 -4.02 -16.49
C ALA A 107 -5.57 -4.32 -16.47
N PRO A 108 -6.39 -3.58 -15.70
CA PRO A 108 -7.82 -3.51 -15.92
C PRO A 108 -8.11 -2.77 -17.23
N ILE A 109 -9.10 -3.25 -17.99
CA ILE A 109 -9.52 -2.64 -19.26
C ILE A 109 -10.85 -1.93 -19.07
N SER A 110 -10.88 -0.66 -19.45
CA SER A 110 -12.10 0.16 -19.50
C SER A 110 -12.24 0.75 -20.90
N ALA A 111 -13.48 0.92 -21.37
CA ALA A 111 -13.74 1.54 -22.66
C ALA A 111 -13.40 3.04 -22.71
N SER A 112 -13.30 3.70 -21.55
CA SER A 112 -13.16 5.16 -21.43
C SER A 112 -11.77 5.63 -20.98
N VAL A 113 -10.88 4.74 -20.54
CA VAL A 113 -9.57 5.12 -19.99
C VAL A 113 -8.48 4.20 -20.55
N SER A 114 -7.34 4.79 -20.92
CA SER A 114 -6.15 4.01 -21.28
C SER A 114 -5.71 3.11 -20.13
N PRO A 115 -5.35 1.85 -20.40
CA PRO A 115 -4.96 0.92 -19.34
C PRO A 115 -3.68 1.36 -18.63
N THR A 116 -3.71 1.35 -17.30
CA THR A 116 -2.51 1.49 -16.46
C THR A 116 -1.87 0.13 -16.30
N TRP A 117 -0.70 -0.05 -16.90
CA TRP A 117 0.00 -1.31 -16.95
C TRP A 117 0.94 -1.48 -15.76
N ASN A 118 0.83 -2.59 -15.06
CA ASN A 118 1.83 -3.09 -14.12
C ASN A 118 2.64 -4.21 -14.77
N GLN A 119 3.96 -4.05 -14.78
CA GLN A 119 4.88 -4.89 -15.51
C GLN A 119 5.84 -5.65 -14.59
N ALA A 120 6.17 -6.87 -14.98
CA ALA A 120 7.24 -7.68 -14.39
C ALA A 120 8.08 -8.33 -15.49
N SER A 121 9.25 -8.81 -15.13
CA SER A 121 10.11 -9.61 -16.01
C SER A 121 10.64 -10.83 -15.26
N PHE A 122 10.91 -11.91 -15.97
CA PHE A 122 11.53 -13.10 -15.42
C PHE A 122 12.45 -13.76 -16.42
N LEU A 123 13.45 -14.46 -15.93
CA LEU A 123 14.34 -15.29 -16.73
C LEU A 123 13.86 -16.74 -16.67
N TYR A 124 13.65 -17.37 -17.83
CA TYR A 124 13.50 -18.81 -17.90
C TYR A 124 14.86 -19.48 -18.12
N LEU A 125 15.30 -20.29 -17.15
CA LEU A 125 16.59 -20.97 -17.15
C LEU A 125 16.40 -22.43 -16.74
N ASN A 126 16.21 -23.31 -17.73
CA ASN A 126 15.90 -24.71 -17.52
C ASN A 126 17.00 -25.40 -16.72
N GLY A 127 16.63 -26.19 -15.72
CA GLY A 127 17.55 -26.99 -14.91
C GLY A 127 18.40 -26.21 -13.91
N SER A 128 18.20 -24.89 -13.76
CA SER A 128 18.84 -24.09 -12.69
C SER A 128 18.11 -24.23 -11.36
N ALA A 129 18.68 -23.67 -10.29
CA ALA A 129 17.91 -23.31 -9.11
C ALA A 129 17.04 -22.08 -9.42
N THR A 130 15.98 -21.88 -8.63
CA THR A 130 15.16 -20.67 -8.65
C THR A 130 15.90 -19.51 -8.00
N GLY A 131 15.46 -18.28 -8.24
CA GLY A 131 16.08 -17.10 -7.67
C GLY A 131 15.54 -15.79 -8.23
N MET A 132 16.34 -14.74 -8.12
CA MET A 132 16.10 -13.43 -8.76
C MET A 132 17.38 -12.88 -9.36
N GLY A 133 17.25 -12.05 -10.40
CA GLY A 133 18.40 -11.41 -11.00
C GLY A 133 18.05 -10.51 -12.18
N GLN A 134 19.06 -9.83 -12.67
CA GLN A 134 19.01 -9.03 -13.89
C GLN A 134 19.98 -9.65 -14.90
N SER A 135 19.45 -10.01 -16.05
CA SER A 135 20.21 -10.74 -17.10
C SER A 135 20.04 -10.12 -18.50
N HIS A 136 19.35 -8.99 -18.57
CA HIS A 136 19.07 -8.28 -19.80
C HIS A 136 19.14 -6.77 -19.59
N PHE A 137 19.57 -6.05 -20.65
CA PHE A 137 19.71 -4.58 -20.62
C PHE A 137 18.52 -3.88 -19.96
N TYR A 138 17.29 -4.16 -20.38
CA TYR A 138 16.12 -3.49 -19.84
C TYR A 138 15.81 -3.81 -18.39
N GLN A 139 16.27 -4.92 -17.86
CA GLN A 139 16.16 -5.23 -16.43
C GLN A 139 17.10 -4.34 -15.60
N HIS A 140 18.29 -4.02 -16.13
CA HIS A 140 19.26 -3.15 -15.48
C HIS A 140 18.81 -1.67 -15.40
N LEU A 141 17.79 -1.24 -16.16
CA LEU A 141 17.19 0.09 -16.01
C LEU A 141 16.53 0.30 -14.62
N ALA A 142 16.22 -0.78 -13.92
CA ALA A 142 15.71 -0.73 -12.54
C ALA A 142 16.82 -0.66 -11.47
N SER A 143 18.09 -0.60 -11.87
CA SER A 143 19.22 -0.45 -10.96
C SER A 143 19.41 1.01 -10.58
N ASP A 144 19.76 1.28 -9.33
CA ASP A 144 20.23 2.59 -8.90
C ASP A 144 21.68 2.78 -9.31
N ALA A 145 22.01 3.93 -9.90
CA ALA A 145 23.35 4.20 -10.39
C ALA A 145 23.84 5.57 -9.92
N LEU A 146 25.08 5.64 -9.45
CA LEU A 146 25.76 6.86 -9.03
C LEU A 146 27.11 6.98 -9.71
N GLY A 147 27.38 8.10 -10.38
CA GLY A 147 28.60 8.33 -11.15
C GLY A 147 28.70 7.49 -12.42
N ILE A 148 27.68 6.70 -12.72
CA ILE A 148 27.57 5.83 -13.88
C ILE A 148 26.12 5.82 -14.34
N ARG A 149 25.87 5.60 -15.62
CA ARG A 149 24.51 5.50 -16.18
C ARG A 149 24.45 4.42 -17.25
N LEU A 150 23.31 3.85 -17.45
CA LEU A 150 23.04 2.94 -18.54
C LEU A 150 22.55 3.75 -19.76
N ASP A 151 23.33 3.77 -20.83
CA ASP A 151 23.01 4.51 -22.06
C ASP A 151 22.10 3.68 -22.96
N SER A 152 20.90 4.19 -23.23
CA SER A 152 19.87 3.48 -24.00
C SER A 152 20.22 3.34 -25.48
N ALA A 153 20.97 4.28 -26.05
CA ALA A 153 21.34 4.26 -27.45
C ALA A 153 22.41 3.21 -27.76
N SER A 154 23.47 3.15 -26.94
CA SER A 154 24.56 2.17 -27.08
C SER A 154 24.29 0.87 -26.35
N ARG A 155 23.30 0.82 -25.43
CA ARG A 155 23.03 -0.28 -24.49
C ARG A 155 24.24 -0.65 -23.64
N GLN A 156 25.02 0.37 -23.24
CA GLN A 156 26.25 0.21 -22.48
C GLN A 156 26.22 1.07 -21.22
N TRP A 157 26.95 0.62 -20.20
CA TRP A 157 27.25 1.46 -19.05
C TRP A 157 28.23 2.54 -19.46
N ARG A 158 27.98 3.78 -19.05
CA ARG A 158 28.82 4.95 -19.27
C ARG A 158 28.97 5.71 -17.97
N TYR A 159 30.18 6.24 -17.73
CA TYR A 159 30.34 7.13 -16.58
C TYR A 159 29.49 8.38 -16.71
N GLY A 160 29.09 8.92 -15.57
CA GLY A 160 28.32 10.15 -15.48
C GLY A 160 29.10 11.36 -15.98
N ILE A 161 28.37 12.44 -16.27
CA ILE A 161 28.98 13.73 -16.62
C ILE A 161 28.79 14.65 -15.43
N ARG A 162 29.91 15.15 -14.89
CA ARG A 162 29.93 16.13 -13.81
C ARG A 162 30.13 17.53 -14.37
N GLN A 163 29.31 18.46 -13.91
CA GLN A 163 29.51 19.89 -14.20
C GLN A 163 30.44 20.49 -13.16
N ASN A 164 31.43 21.24 -13.63
CA ASN A 164 32.38 21.95 -12.80
C ASN A 164 32.34 23.44 -13.16
N ASN A 165 32.41 24.30 -12.16
CA ASN A 165 32.40 25.74 -12.35
C ASN A 165 33.83 26.25 -12.49
N LEU A 166 34.15 26.80 -13.65
CA LEU A 166 35.42 27.45 -13.95
C LEU A 166 35.25 28.95 -13.81
N ASN A 167 35.99 29.56 -12.92
CA ASN A 167 36.01 31.00 -12.67
C ASN A 167 37.34 31.59 -13.05
N ILE A 168 37.32 32.68 -13.81
CA ILE A 168 38.50 33.41 -14.27
C ILE A 168 38.41 34.86 -13.81
N ARG A 169 39.45 35.34 -13.13
CA ARG A 169 39.59 36.74 -12.82
C ARG A 169 40.82 37.29 -13.57
N ASN A 170 40.62 38.39 -14.26
CA ASN A 170 41.63 39.04 -15.08
C ASN A 170 41.49 40.59 -15.03
N GLY A 171 42.49 41.31 -15.47
CA GLY A 171 42.46 42.77 -15.51
C GLY A 171 43.76 43.36 -16.07
N VAL A 172 43.74 44.64 -16.40
CA VAL A 172 44.97 45.38 -16.76
C VAL A 172 45.72 45.68 -15.49
N PHE A 173 47.04 45.33 -15.44
CA PHE A 173 47.86 45.55 -14.27
C PHE A 173 48.05 47.05 -13.99
N PHE A 174 48.04 47.40 -12.72
CA PHE A 174 48.04 48.75 -12.14
C PHE A 174 46.77 49.59 -12.44
N THR A 175 46.04 49.40 -13.53
CA THR A 175 44.88 50.23 -13.80
C THR A 175 43.57 49.56 -13.27
N ALA A 176 43.38 48.27 -13.52
CA ALA A 176 42.22 47.52 -13.04
C ALA A 176 42.57 46.62 -11.86
N THR A 177 43.79 46.15 -11.69
CA THR A 177 44.28 45.41 -10.53
C THR A 177 45.75 45.64 -10.30
N SER A 178 46.16 45.96 -9.08
CA SER A 178 47.54 46.09 -8.63
C SER A 178 48.08 44.83 -7.94
N ALA A 179 47.24 43.83 -7.67
CA ALA A 179 47.61 42.61 -7.04
C ALA A 179 47.82 41.49 -8.05
N LEU A 180 48.97 40.85 -8.08
CA LEU A 180 49.23 39.65 -8.91
C LEU A 180 48.25 38.51 -8.65
N ALA A 181 47.79 38.36 -7.39
CA ALA A 181 46.73 37.45 -7.02
C ALA A 181 45.37 37.72 -7.70
N GLY A 182 45.22 38.91 -8.32
CA GLY A 182 44.02 39.22 -9.16
C GLY A 182 43.96 38.47 -10.48
N PHE A 183 45.02 37.76 -10.88
CA PHE A 183 45.04 36.97 -12.13
C PHE A 183 44.95 35.48 -11.79
N TYR A 184 43.75 35.00 -11.45
CA TYR A 184 43.57 33.62 -11.08
C TYR A 184 42.59 32.85 -11.96
N LEU A 185 42.68 31.54 -11.88
CA LEU A 185 41.73 30.57 -12.41
C LEU A 185 41.33 29.65 -11.28
N GLY A 186 40.04 29.60 -11.01
CA GLY A 186 39.46 28.79 -9.96
C GLY A 186 38.54 27.70 -10.53
N LEU A 187 38.51 26.56 -9.87
CA LEU A 187 37.65 25.44 -10.16
C LEU A 187 36.84 25.11 -8.90
N ASN A 188 35.49 25.10 -9.04
CA ASN A 188 34.56 24.76 -7.95
C ASN A 188 34.86 25.55 -6.65
N GLY A 189 35.22 26.84 -6.77
CA GLY A 189 35.53 27.71 -5.64
C GLY A 189 36.94 27.57 -5.07
N GLN A 190 37.81 26.74 -5.68
CA GLN A 190 39.19 26.60 -5.30
C GLN A 190 40.10 27.23 -6.34
N ASP A 191 41.03 28.11 -5.95
CA ASP A 191 42.02 28.69 -6.83
C ASP A 191 43.07 27.64 -7.22
N VAL A 192 43.16 27.33 -8.53
CA VAL A 192 44.05 26.28 -9.05
C VAL A 192 45.24 26.84 -9.83
N VAL A 193 45.11 28.04 -10.36
CA VAL A 193 46.17 28.76 -11.09
C VAL A 193 46.17 30.22 -10.64
N MET A 194 47.30 30.77 -10.27
CA MET A 194 47.42 32.13 -9.76
C MET A 194 48.70 32.84 -10.32
N TYR A 195 48.85 34.09 -10.02
CA TYR A 195 50.08 34.87 -10.17
C TYR A 195 50.68 34.87 -11.59
N ALA A 196 49.92 35.29 -12.60
CA ALA A 196 50.50 35.53 -13.92
C ALA A 196 51.50 36.71 -13.88
N CYS A 197 52.49 36.70 -14.78
CA CYS A 197 53.45 37.83 -14.85
C CYS A 197 52.74 39.13 -15.24
N ALA A 198 53.02 40.19 -14.50
CA ALA A 198 52.49 41.53 -14.80
C ALA A 198 53.28 42.18 -15.95
N ARG A 199 53.24 41.57 -17.13
CA ARG A 199 53.82 42.08 -18.36
C ARG A 199 52.91 41.75 -19.50
N ASN A 200 53.08 42.42 -20.64
CA ASN A 200 52.28 42.14 -21.83
C ASN A 200 52.47 40.70 -22.30
N ARG A 201 51.58 39.82 -21.89
CA ARG A 201 51.60 38.37 -22.15
C ARG A 201 50.29 37.83 -22.60
N LEU A 202 50.34 36.86 -23.49
CA LEU A 202 49.25 35.91 -23.72
C LEU A 202 49.52 34.67 -22.86
N VAL A 203 48.52 34.29 -22.09
CA VAL A 203 48.65 33.21 -21.10
C VAL A 203 47.69 32.10 -21.43
N PHE A 204 48.21 30.89 -21.50
CA PHE A 204 47.40 29.67 -21.65
C PHE A 204 47.47 28.85 -20.37
N ASN A 205 46.29 28.33 -19.97
CA ASN A 205 46.20 27.33 -18.95
C ASN A 205 45.48 26.11 -19.54
N ILE A 206 46.08 24.95 -19.45
CA ILE A 206 45.58 23.72 -20.09
C ILE A 206 45.12 22.77 -19.00
N LEU A 207 43.86 22.39 -19.03
CA LEU A 207 43.29 21.52 -18.04
C LEU A 207 43.02 20.12 -18.60
N HIS A 208 43.39 19.10 -17.88
CA HIS A 208 43.11 17.70 -18.27
C HIS A 208 41.60 17.47 -18.40
N PRO A 209 41.11 16.82 -19.48
CA PRO A 209 39.68 16.75 -19.78
C PRO A 209 38.82 16.08 -18.75
N VAL A 210 39.38 15.25 -17.87
CA VAL A 210 38.66 14.48 -16.84
C VAL A 210 39.01 14.95 -15.43
N THR A 211 40.33 15.04 -15.10
CA THR A 211 40.74 15.42 -13.75
C THR A 211 40.77 16.92 -13.50
N LEU A 212 40.67 17.74 -14.55
CA LEU A 212 40.81 19.19 -14.58
C LEU A 212 42.15 19.68 -13.93
N ARG A 213 43.11 18.79 -13.70
CA ARG A 213 44.42 19.18 -13.24
C ARG A 213 45.11 20.02 -14.31
N PRO A 214 45.60 21.21 -13.96
CA PRO A 214 46.33 22.05 -14.89
C PRO A 214 47.68 21.40 -15.25
N LEU A 215 48.06 21.53 -16.53
CA LEU A 215 49.40 21.12 -17.01
C LEU A 215 50.47 22.04 -16.46
N LEU A 216 51.55 21.44 -16.05
CA LEU A 216 52.72 22.14 -15.54
C LEU A 216 53.52 22.75 -16.70
N ASN A 217 53.78 24.08 -16.67
CA ASN A 217 54.67 24.77 -17.58
C ASN A 217 56.13 24.74 -17.09
N ALA A 218 56.38 25.31 -15.91
CA ALA A 218 57.72 25.46 -15.36
C ALA A 218 57.70 25.39 -13.84
N LEU A 219 58.77 24.83 -13.28
CA LEU A 219 59.08 24.95 -11.86
C LEU A 219 59.86 26.26 -11.66
N PRO A 220 59.92 26.78 -10.41
CA PRO A 220 60.68 27.97 -10.09
C PRO A 220 62.15 27.89 -10.59
N GLY A 221 62.66 28.93 -11.27
CA GLY A 221 64.00 28.98 -11.80
C GLY A 221 64.30 28.12 -13.01
N GLN A 222 63.26 27.42 -13.56
CA GLN A 222 63.37 26.59 -14.75
C GLN A 222 62.81 27.33 -15.97
N PRO A 223 63.31 27.07 -17.21
CA PRO A 223 62.73 27.62 -18.44
C PRO A 223 61.34 27.09 -18.64
N GLY A 224 60.45 27.93 -19.21
CA GLY A 224 59.10 27.52 -19.59
C GLY A 224 59.10 26.52 -20.75
N ARG A 225 58.18 25.55 -20.71
CA ARG A 225 57.99 24.57 -21.79
C ARG A 225 57.50 25.25 -23.06
N PHE A 226 57.80 24.65 -24.18
CA PHE A 226 57.40 25.13 -25.51
C PHE A 226 57.86 26.56 -25.86
N GLY A 227 58.99 26.97 -25.23
CA GLY A 227 59.53 28.32 -25.44
C GLY A 227 58.69 29.42 -24.82
N SER A 228 57.83 29.09 -23.86
CA SER A 228 57.14 30.08 -23.03
C SER A 228 58.14 30.77 -22.08
N ASP A 229 57.76 31.99 -21.63
CA ASP A 229 58.57 32.69 -20.65
C ASP A 229 58.63 31.90 -19.30
N PRO A 230 59.74 32.01 -18.54
CA PRO A 230 59.81 31.44 -17.20
C PRO A 230 58.69 32.01 -16.29
N VAL A 231 58.36 31.26 -15.27
CA VAL A 231 57.38 31.68 -14.25
C VAL A 231 57.91 32.89 -13.51
N CYS A 232 57.16 33.98 -13.49
CA CYS A 232 57.49 35.19 -12.69
C CYS A 232 56.92 34.98 -11.27
N VAL A 233 57.82 34.85 -10.29
CA VAL A 233 57.44 34.67 -8.89
C VAL A 233 58.30 35.50 -7.96
N GLN A 234 57.71 36.02 -6.91
CA GLN A 234 58.43 36.76 -5.85
C GLN A 234 58.63 35.87 -4.60
N THR A 235 57.83 34.89 -4.43
CA THR A 235 57.91 33.97 -3.28
C THR A 235 57.67 32.51 -3.72
N ALA A 236 58.14 31.55 -2.91
CA ALA A 236 57.93 30.13 -3.15
C ALA A 236 56.43 29.74 -3.23
N ALA A 237 55.57 30.36 -2.43
CA ALA A 237 54.13 30.11 -2.45
C ALA A 237 53.50 30.57 -3.76
N GLN A 238 53.91 31.70 -4.32
CA GLN A 238 53.45 32.19 -5.63
C GLN A 238 53.92 31.26 -6.77
N ALA A 239 55.10 30.64 -6.62
CA ALA A 239 55.63 29.72 -7.61
C ALA A 239 54.73 28.52 -7.85
N VAL A 240 54.08 27.98 -6.82
CA VAL A 240 53.19 26.83 -6.95
C VAL A 240 51.98 27.16 -7.83
N GLY A 241 51.30 28.26 -7.57
CA GLY A 241 50.14 28.67 -8.37
C GLY A 241 50.50 29.16 -9.78
N ALA A 242 51.66 29.80 -9.96
CA ALA A 242 52.14 30.33 -11.24
C ALA A 242 52.69 29.25 -12.16
N ALA A 243 53.09 28.10 -11.66
CA ALA A 243 53.76 27.02 -12.37
C ALA A 243 52.98 26.48 -13.58
N TYR A 244 51.69 26.72 -13.62
CA TYR A 244 50.77 26.26 -14.66
C TYR A 244 50.45 27.28 -15.75
N ASN A 245 51.11 28.47 -15.73
CA ASN A 245 50.95 29.52 -16.71
C ASN A 245 51.93 29.34 -17.86
N PHE A 246 51.44 29.04 -19.10
CA PHE A 246 52.24 29.14 -20.33
C PHE A 246 52.11 30.56 -20.84
N GLN A 247 53.20 31.36 -20.68
CA GLN A 247 53.19 32.81 -20.92
C GLN A 247 54.09 33.18 -22.09
N PHE A 248 53.54 33.97 -23.00
CA PHE A 248 54.25 34.36 -24.23
C PHE A 248 54.18 35.87 -24.45
N ASN A 249 55.33 36.49 -24.78
CA ASN A 249 55.35 37.88 -25.25
C ASN A 249 54.79 37.99 -26.66
N ILE A 250 53.62 38.60 -26.80
CA ILE A 250 52.88 38.67 -28.08
C ILE A 250 53.26 39.82 -28.99
N ALA A 251 54.17 40.70 -28.56
CA ALA A 251 54.68 41.78 -29.41
C ALA A 251 55.69 41.30 -30.44
N ASP A 252 56.29 40.14 -30.27
CA ASP A 252 57.32 39.56 -31.13
C ASP A 252 56.70 38.51 -32.08
N THR A 253 56.88 38.69 -33.40
CA THR A 253 56.39 37.75 -34.42
C THR A 253 57.00 36.36 -34.29
N GLY A 254 58.26 36.24 -33.93
CA GLY A 254 58.94 34.96 -33.69
C GLY A 254 58.35 34.20 -32.51
N VAL A 255 57.93 34.94 -31.44
CA VAL A 255 57.22 34.36 -30.31
C VAL A 255 55.83 33.90 -30.70
N ARG A 256 55.07 34.71 -31.51
CA ARG A 256 53.74 34.31 -31.99
C ARG A 256 53.79 33.06 -32.87
N ARG A 257 54.85 32.87 -33.66
CA ARG A 257 55.11 31.62 -34.37
C ARG A 257 55.22 30.41 -33.43
N ARG A 258 55.94 30.56 -32.33
CA ARG A 258 56.06 29.47 -31.31
C ARG A 258 54.71 29.18 -30.67
N ILE A 259 53.83 30.18 -30.45
CA ILE A 259 52.47 29.98 -29.94
C ILE A 259 51.66 29.07 -30.85
N VAL A 260 51.76 29.26 -32.18
CA VAL A 260 51.06 28.40 -33.15
C VAL A 260 51.47 26.94 -32.97
N GLY A 261 52.78 26.64 -32.95
CA GLY A 261 53.27 25.28 -32.72
C GLY A 261 52.90 24.72 -31.36
N PHE A 262 52.90 25.58 -30.33
CA PHE A 262 52.42 25.20 -29.00
C PHE A 262 50.93 24.82 -29.02
N MET A 263 50.07 25.64 -29.63
CA MET A 263 48.63 25.34 -29.74
C MET A 263 48.39 24.03 -30.48
N ASP A 264 49.16 23.75 -31.52
CA ASP A 264 49.08 22.50 -32.29
C ASP A 264 49.50 21.26 -31.42
N SER A 265 50.44 21.45 -30.50
CA SER A 265 50.89 20.38 -29.61
C SER A 265 49.95 20.05 -28.45
N ILE A 266 48.96 20.89 -28.13
CA ILE A 266 47.97 20.61 -27.12
C ILE A 266 47.13 19.41 -27.57
N PRO A 267 46.96 18.35 -26.73
CA PRO A 267 46.15 17.18 -27.12
C PRO A 267 44.67 17.54 -27.29
N ASP A 268 44.04 16.87 -28.23
CA ASP A 268 42.61 17.04 -28.46
C ASP A 268 41.78 16.71 -27.21
N GLY A 269 40.69 17.42 -26.99
CA GLY A 269 39.80 17.22 -25.86
C GLY A 269 40.20 17.90 -24.57
N TYR A 270 41.42 18.45 -24.48
CA TYR A 270 41.82 19.25 -23.29
C TYR A 270 41.07 20.58 -23.25
N TYR A 271 40.72 21.05 -22.07
CA TYR A 271 40.20 22.40 -21.87
C TYR A 271 41.33 23.38 -21.88
N VAL A 272 41.21 24.45 -22.65
CA VAL A 272 42.20 25.49 -22.77
C VAL A 272 41.58 26.82 -22.39
N VAL A 273 42.20 27.50 -21.45
CA VAL A 273 41.87 28.85 -21.03
C VAL A 273 42.94 29.78 -21.59
N VAL A 274 42.52 30.73 -22.40
CA VAL A 274 43.39 31.77 -22.99
C VAL A 274 42.99 33.12 -22.42
N ARG A 275 43.96 33.83 -21.87
CA ARG A 275 43.78 35.20 -21.37
C ARG A 275 44.98 36.06 -21.67
N ASN A 276 44.77 37.34 -21.91
CA ASN A 276 45.88 38.29 -22.03
C ASN A 276 46.09 39.04 -20.70
N ILE A 277 47.34 39.22 -20.30
CA ILE A 277 47.73 40.11 -19.22
C ILE A 277 48.34 41.34 -19.83
N MET A 278 47.83 42.51 -19.44
CA MET A 278 48.32 43.80 -19.89
C MET A 278 49.02 44.55 -18.77
N GLU A 279 50.10 45.18 -19.12
CA GLU A 279 50.64 46.36 -18.46
C GLU A 279 50.04 47.60 -19.14
N THR A 280 50.30 48.82 -18.69
CA THR A 280 49.55 50.02 -19.02
C THR A 280 49.33 50.30 -20.55
N ASN A 281 50.22 49.88 -21.43
CA ASN A 281 50.03 50.03 -22.87
C ASN A 281 50.59 48.85 -23.63
N TYR A 282 49.79 48.23 -24.52
CA TYR A 282 50.33 47.32 -25.50
C TYR A 282 51.03 48.08 -26.64
N PRO A 283 52.11 47.54 -27.17
CA PRO A 283 52.65 48.00 -28.46
C PRO A 283 51.57 47.87 -29.58
N SER A 284 51.59 48.72 -30.52
CA SER A 284 50.61 48.72 -31.63
C SER A 284 50.52 47.40 -32.41
N ASN A 285 51.59 46.61 -32.41
CA ASN A 285 51.69 45.30 -33.04
C ASN A 285 51.16 44.12 -32.18
N ALA A 286 50.62 44.36 -31.01
CA ALA A 286 50.17 43.31 -30.10
C ALA A 286 48.69 42.98 -30.23
N TYR A 287 47.91 43.65 -31.02
CA TYR A 287 46.46 43.43 -31.20
C TYR A 287 46.09 42.37 -32.24
N ALA A 288 44.87 41.94 -32.25
CA ALA A 288 44.32 40.88 -33.11
C ALA A 288 44.61 41.09 -34.61
N ALA A 289 44.49 42.30 -35.10
CA ALA A 289 44.80 42.64 -36.50
C ALA A 289 46.25 42.30 -36.90
N ASN A 290 47.22 42.55 -36.01
CA ASN A 290 48.60 42.19 -36.25
C ASN A 290 48.83 40.68 -36.18
N TRP A 291 48.13 39.98 -35.27
CA TRP A 291 48.20 38.51 -35.22
C TRP A 291 47.64 37.90 -36.48
N LYS A 292 46.57 38.48 -37.06
CA LYS A 292 45.97 38.06 -38.34
C LYS A 292 46.95 38.27 -39.52
N ASN A 293 47.69 39.39 -39.55
CA ASN A 293 48.66 39.68 -40.53
C ASN A 293 49.88 38.76 -40.53
N ASP A 294 50.20 38.11 -39.44
CA ASP A 294 51.29 37.13 -39.36
C ASP A 294 51.14 35.97 -40.35
N GLN A 295 49.96 35.73 -40.93
CA GLN A 295 49.73 34.76 -42.01
C GLN A 295 50.59 35.11 -43.29
N LEU A 296 50.99 36.34 -43.46
CA LEU A 296 51.86 36.75 -44.56
C LEU A 296 53.24 36.09 -44.49
N PHE A 297 53.68 35.73 -43.22
CA PHE A 297 54.99 35.14 -42.99
C PHE A 297 54.86 33.65 -42.60
N LEU A 298 53.73 33.24 -42.04
CA LEU A 298 53.53 31.89 -41.49
C LEU A 298 52.70 31.00 -42.48
N GLY A 299 52.19 31.57 -43.52
CA GLY A 299 51.28 30.93 -44.49
C GLY A 299 49.79 31.24 -44.23
N ALA A 300 49.01 31.18 -45.29
CA ALA A 300 47.56 31.50 -45.21
C ALA A 300 46.83 30.68 -44.14
N GLY A 301 46.06 31.36 -43.30
CA GLY A 301 45.33 30.77 -42.20
C GLY A 301 46.19 30.27 -41.02
N ASN A 302 47.49 30.56 -41.03
CA ASN A 302 48.44 30.05 -40.06
C ASN A 302 48.99 31.16 -39.16
N SER A 303 48.21 31.60 -38.20
CA SER A 303 48.61 32.56 -37.19
C SER A 303 47.86 32.30 -35.86
N VAL A 304 48.27 32.94 -34.77
CA VAL A 304 47.61 32.89 -33.47
C VAL A 304 46.12 33.28 -33.62
N TYR A 305 45.86 34.34 -34.40
CA TYR A 305 44.50 34.77 -34.71
C TYR A 305 43.65 33.62 -35.30
N HIS A 306 44.15 33.01 -36.38
CA HIS A 306 43.41 31.96 -37.09
C HIS A 306 43.22 30.69 -36.23
N ARG A 307 44.24 30.30 -35.42
CA ARG A 307 44.14 29.18 -34.52
C ARG A 307 43.06 29.40 -33.43
N LEU A 308 43.02 30.60 -32.82
CA LEU A 308 41.99 30.95 -31.83
C LEU A 308 40.61 31.06 -32.46
N TYR A 309 40.51 31.68 -33.66
CA TYR A 309 39.26 31.76 -34.39
C TYR A 309 38.68 30.39 -34.77
N GLN A 310 39.52 29.47 -35.22
CA GLN A 310 39.15 28.09 -35.54
C GLN A 310 38.65 27.32 -34.31
N GLN A 311 39.13 27.65 -33.13
CA GLN A 311 38.63 27.09 -31.87
C GLN A 311 37.37 27.79 -31.35
N GLY A 312 36.80 28.75 -32.09
CA GLY A 312 35.53 29.40 -31.79
C GLY A 312 35.62 30.77 -31.13
N PHE A 313 36.80 31.42 -31.14
CA PHE A 313 36.92 32.80 -30.65
C PHE A 313 36.46 33.77 -31.78
N THR A 314 35.15 33.77 -32.04
CA THR A 314 34.56 34.50 -33.20
C THR A 314 34.68 36.01 -33.13
N GLU A 315 34.75 36.59 -31.91
CA GLU A 315 34.89 38.04 -31.70
C GLU A 315 36.33 38.49 -31.41
N ILE A 316 37.33 37.72 -31.80
CA ILE A 316 38.73 38.02 -31.54
C ILE A 316 39.14 39.39 -32.12
N ASP A 317 38.54 39.89 -33.20
CA ASP A 317 38.75 41.23 -33.79
C ASP A 317 38.40 42.36 -32.81
N SER A 318 37.57 42.07 -31.82
CA SER A 318 37.25 43.00 -30.72
C SER A 318 38.47 43.27 -29.82
N PHE A 319 39.56 42.48 -29.88
CA PHE A 319 40.82 42.78 -29.22
C PHE A 319 41.65 43.75 -30.08
N ASN A 320 41.18 45.01 -30.19
CA ASN A 320 41.71 46.07 -31.00
C ASN A 320 42.17 47.33 -30.20
N ARG A 321 42.06 47.25 -28.87
CA ARG A 321 42.36 48.33 -27.93
C ARG A 321 42.80 47.80 -26.57
N ASN A 322 43.21 48.68 -25.69
CA ASN A 322 43.64 48.34 -24.33
C ASN A 322 42.49 47.77 -23.50
N ARG A 323 42.38 46.46 -23.47
CA ARG A 323 41.45 45.66 -22.65
C ARG A 323 41.90 44.23 -22.54
N VAL A 324 41.42 43.51 -21.54
CA VAL A 324 41.70 42.09 -21.35
C VAL A 324 40.52 41.25 -21.84
N PHE A 325 40.83 39.99 -22.12
CA PHE A 325 39.84 38.97 -22.44
C PHE A 325 40.14 37.68 -21.68
N ALA A 326 39.13 36.83 -21.63
CA ALA A 326 39.23 35.41 -21.27
C ALA A 326 38.48 34.61 -22.36
N PHE A 327 39.09 33.55 -22.85
CA PHE A 327 38.54 32.64 -23.84
C PHE A 327 38.75 31.20 -23.36
N VAL A 328 37.68 30.39 -23.37
CA VAL A 328 37.69 29.00 -22.95
C VAL A 328 37.14 28.12 -24.07
N TYR A 329 37.88 27.10 -24.42
CA TYR A 329 37.47 26.12 -25.42
C TYR A 329 37.95 24.72 -25.05
N LYS A 330 37.33 23.69 -25.64
CA LYS A 330 37.78 22.30 -25.62
C LYS A 330 38.44 21.99 -26.95
N LYS A 331 39.76 21.70 -26.95
CA LYS A 331 40.56 21.56 -28.17
C LYS A 331 39.92 20.59 -29.15
N ASN A 332 39.56 21.07 -30.36
CA ASN A 332 38.97 20.35 -31.47
C ASN A 332 37.66 19.58 -31.15
N GLN A 333 36.96 19.99 -30.07
CA GLN A 333 35.71 19.33 -29.59
C GLN A 333 34.61 20.37 -29.27
N SER A 334 34.37 21.30 -30.20
CA SER A 334 33.34 22.33 -30.03
C SER A 334 31.92 21.76 -29.85
N GLN A 335 31.64 20.56 -30.35
CA GLN A 335 30.37 19.87 -30.19
C GLN A 335 30.15 19.39 -28.74
N GLN A 336 31.22 19.13 -27.98
CA GLN A 336 31.12 18.69 -26.58
C GLN A 336 31.15 19.88 -25.60
N PHE A 337 31.78 20.97 -25.99
CA PHE A 337 31.82 22.22 -25.24
C PHE A 337 31.80 23.40 -26.17
N SER A 338 30.72 24.15 -26.17
CA SER A 338 30.58 25.40 -26.95
C SER A 338 31.57 26.43 -26.39
N PRO A 339 32.54 26.92 -27.21
CA PRO A 339 33.54 27.88 -26.74
C PRO A 339 32.91 29.13 -26.14
N ARG A 340 33.53 29.67 -25.09
CA ARG A 340 33.04 30.86 -24.38
C ARG A 340 34.14 31.89 -24.26
N PHE A 341 33.79 33.16 -24.39
CA PHE A 341 34.70 34.26 -24.24
C PHE A 341 34.04 35.50 -23.62
N ALA A 342 34.85 36.36 -23.05
CA ALA A 342 34.42 37.64 -22.52
C ALA A 342 35.59 38.66 -22.61
N PHE A 343 35.23 39.94 -22.70
CA PHE A 343 36.15 41.06 -22.73
C PHE A 343 35.87 42.04 -21.59
N SER A 344 36.91 42.71 -21.06
CA SER A 344 36.70 43.91 -20.26
C SER A 344 36.22 45.07 -21.16
N ASN A 345 35.51 46.07 -20.62
CA ASN A 345 35.11 47.27 -21.39
C ASN A 345 36.33 48.11 -21.76
N GLY A 346 37.29 48.25 -20.87
CA GLY A 346 38.52 49.01 -21.06
C GLY A 346 39.62 48.60 -20.13
N MET A 347 40.64 49.49 -20.00
CA MET A 347 41.84 49.23 -19.24
C MET A 347 41.66 49.40 -17.71
N TYR A 348 40.55 49.95 -17.24
CA TYR A 348 40.25 50.16 -15.82
C TYR A 348 39.28 49.12 -15.23
N ASP A 349 38.70 48.27 -16.09
CA ASP A 349 37.75 47.28 -15.65
C ASP A 349 38.38 45.93 -15.36
N GLN A 350 37.98 45.31 -14.27
CA GLN A 350 38.30 43.91 -14.04
C GLN A 350 37.34 43.03 -14.83
N LEU A 351 37.84 41.89 -15.30
CA LEU A 351 37.09 40.87 -15.98
C LEU A 351 36.87 39.70 -15.02
N PHE A 352 35.59 39.43 -14.69
CA PHE A 352 35.15 38.23 -14.01
C PHE A 352 34.38 37.38 -15.00
N PHE A 353 34.89 36.19 -15.25
CA PHE A 353 34.30 35.30 -16.23
C PHE A 353 34.08 33.92 -15.60
N SER A 354 32.87 33.42 -15.71
CA SER A 354 32.46 32.11 -15.16
C SER A 354 31.80 31.28 -16.25
N THR A 355 32.16 30.01 -16.30
CA THR A 355 31.53 29.04 -17.23
C THR A 355 31.53 27.64 -16.62
N ALA A 356 30.50 26.85 -16.96
CA ALA A 356 30.49 25.45 -16.59
C ALA A 356 31.27 24.62 -17.60
N ILE A 357 32.15 23.75 -17.14
CA ILE A 357 32.87 22.76 -17.92
C ILE A 357 32.55 21.35 -17.45
N SER A 358 32.40 20.43 -18.41
CA SER A 358 31.97 19.05 -18.10
C SER A 358 33.15 18.10 -18.02
N THR A 359 33.12 17.21 -17.04
CA THR A 359 34.07 16.09 -16.94
C THR A 359 33.32 14.78 -16.85
N THR A 360 33.96 13.70 -17.27
CA THR A 360 33.47 12.34 -17.08
C THR A 360 33.90 11.85 -15.71
N ASP A 361 33.00 11.20 -14.96
CA ASP A 361 33.36 10.50 -13.73
C ASP A 361 34.32 9.35 -14.04
N THR A 362 35.06 8.91 -13.06
CA THR A 362 36.00 7.78 -13.15
C THR A 362 35.63 6.64 -12.25
N LEU A 363 34.69 6.89 -11.35
CA LEU A 363 34.14 5.96 -10.37
C LEU A 363 32.63 5.91 -10.54
N GLY A 364 32.10 4.70 -10.65
CA GLY A 364 30.67 4.46 -10.69
C GLY A 364 30.25 3.35 -9.75
N VAL A 365 29.05 3.49 -9.19
CA VAL A 365 28.42 2.48 -8.33
C VAL A 365 27.07 2.14 -8.91
N VAL A 366 26.80 0.85 -9.08
CA VAL A 366 25.49 0.31 -9.51
C VAL A 366 24.94 -0.57 -8.40
N LYS A 367 23.70 -0.32 -7.98
CA LYS A 367 22.99 -1.14 -7.01
C LYS A 367 21.84 -1.86 -7.69
N SER A 368 21.68 -3.14 -7.42
CA SER A 368 20.54 -3.91 -7.89
C SER A 368 19.24 -3.46 -7.19
N PRO A 369 18.07 -3.82 -7.72
CA PRO A 369 16.87 -3.94 -6.91
C PRO A 369 17.15 -4.85 -5.70
N VAL A 370 16.29 -4.74 -4.69
CA VAL A 370 16.32 -5.67 -3.55
C VAL A 370 15.74 -7.00 -4.01
N PHE A 371 16.49 -8.07 -3.89
CA PHE A 371 16.09 -9.43 -4.23
C PHE A 371 15.69 -10.22 -2.99
N GLY A 372 14.70 -11.09 -3.12
CA GLY A 372 14.12 -11.87 -2.03
C GLY A 372 12.61 -11.62 -1.91
N PRO A 373 11.96 -12.10 -0.83
CA PRO A 373 12.55 -12.78 0.33
C PRO A 373 12.98 -14.21 0.03
N ALA A 374 14.08 -14.61 0.62
CA ALA A 374 14.60 -15.97 0.53
C ALA A 374 14.27 -16.78 1.80
N ARG A 375 14.01 -18.06 1.61
CA ARG A 375 14.01 -19.06 2.70
C ARG A 375 15.42 -19.55 3.01
N GLN A 376 16.24 -19.68 1.96
CA GLN A 376 17.65 -20.07 2.06
C GLN A 376 18.41 -19.54 0.83
N TRP A 377 19.49 -18.79 1.05
CA TRP A 377 20.40 -18.36 0.02
C TRP A 377 21.29 -19.52 -0.44
N GLN A 378 21.62 -19.57 -1.73
CA GLN A 378 22.43 -20.63 -2.32
C GLN A 378 23.67 -20.06 -2.99
N GLU A 379 23.52 -19.34 -4.10
CA GLU A 379 24.65 -18.88 -4.93
C GLU A 379 24.40 -17.48 -5.50
N LEU A 380 25.47 -16.74 -5.66
CA LEU A 380 25.54 -15.55 -6.49
C LEU A 380 26.28 -15.87 -7.76
N HIS A 381 25.70 -15.54 -8.91
CA HIS A 381 26.35 -15.56 -10.21
C HIS A 381 26.40 -14.15 -10.77
N TRP A 382 27.56 -13.72 -11.27
CA TRP A 382 27.69 -12.42 -11.91
C TRP A 382 28.67 -12.46 -13.06
N GLN A 383 28.44 -11.64 -14.09
CA GLN A 383 29.23 -11.63 -15.31
C GLN A 383 29.18 -10.26 -15.97
N GLY A 384 30.26 -9.92 -16.65
CA GLY A 384 30.40 -8.75 -17.51
C GLY A 384 31.75 -8.75 -18.20
N ASN A 385 32.09 -7.67 -18.84
CA ASN A 385 33.35 -7.50 -19.56
C ASN A 385 33.84 -6.06 -19.49
N ALA A 386 35.14 -5.86 -19.56
CA ALA A 386 35.75 -4.54 -19.78
C ALA A 386 35.74 -4.19 -21.27
N GLU A 387 35.55 -2.92 -21.62
CA GLU A 387 35.74 -2.45 -23.00
C GLU A 387 37.22 -2.54 -23.40
N THR A 388 38.12 -2.23 -22.45
CA THR A 388 39.56 -2.35 -22.62
C THR A 388 40.08 -3.38 -21.62
N PRO A 389 40.63 -4.51 -22.06
CA PRO A 389 41.08 -5.59 -21.17
C PRO A 389 42.09 -5.15 -20.09
N ASN A 390 41.93 -5.67 -18.86
CA ASN A 390 42.84 -5.55 -17.71
C ASN A 390 43.11 -4.11 -17.21
N ARG A 391 42.16 -3.19 -17.36
CA ARG A 391 42.32 -1.79 -16.93
C ARG A 391 41.31 -1.35 -15.88
N ASP A 392 40.18 -2.05 -15.77
CA ASP A 392 39.12 -1.72 -14.84
C ASP A 392 39.38 -2.33 -13.46
N SER A 393 39.24 -1.54 -12.42
CA SER A 393 39.09 -2.04 -11.05
C SER A 393 37.62 -2.22 -10.75
N VAL A 394 37.21 -3.49 -10.54
CA VAL A 394 35.82 -3.85 -10.32
C VAL A 394 35.69 -4.62 -9.03
N GLN A 395 34.74 -4.24 -8.21
CA GLN A 395 34.42 -4.91 -6.94
C GLN A 395 32.93 -5.06 -6.82
N LEU A 396 32.50 -6.26 -6.42
CA LEU A 396 31.11 -6.52 -6.05
C LEU A 396 31.00 -6.63 -4.52
N SER A 397 29.91 -6.11 -3.98
CA SER A 397 29.56 -6.20 -2.56
C SER A 397 28.15 -6.74 -2.40
N ILE A 398 27.89 -7.44 -1.30
CA ILE A 398 26.59 -7.98 -0.94
C ILE A 398 26.12 -7.28 0.32
N VAL A 399 24.95 -6.68 0.25
CA VAL A 399 24.27 -6.00 1.36
C VAL A 399 23.06 -6.83 1.75
N GLY A 400 22.97 -7.26 3.00
CA GLY A 400 21.80 -7.92 3.58
C GLY A 400 20.81 -6.88 4.12
N LEU A 401 19.53 -7.12 3.91
CA LEU A 401 18.46 -6.32 4.52
C LEU A 401 17.59 -7.23 5.39
N ASP A 402 17.28 -6.75 6.60
CA ASP A 402 16.34 -7.43 7.49
C ASP A 402 14.87 -7.13 7.12
N GLN A 403 13.93 -7.64 7.91
CA GLN A 403 12.49 -7.43 7.69
C GLN A 403 12.06 -5.95 7.85
N GLN A 404 12.80 -5.17 8.60
CA GLN A 404 12.59 -3.74 8.82
C GLN A 404 13.26 -2.87 7.75
N GLY A 405 13.95 -3.50 6.78
CA GLY A 405 14.69 -2.80 5.73
C GLY A 405 16.03 -2.23 6.18
N GLN A 406 16.52 -2.60 7.38
CA GLN A 406 17.84 -2.17 7.84
C GLN A 406 18.93 -2.92 7.07
N SER A 407 19.87 -2.18 6.51
CA SER A 407 20.93 -2.73 5.67
C SER A 407 22.21 -3.01 6.46
N THR A 408 22.86 -4.13 6.13
CA THR A 408 24.16 -4.54 6.68
C THR A 408 25.05 -5.00 5.54
N LEU A 409 26.29 -4.49 5.46
CA LEU A 409 27.28 -5.00 4.52
C LEU A 409 27.74 -6.40 4.98
N LEU A 410 27.41 -7.43 4.20
CA LEU A 410 27.76 -8.81 4.53
C LEU A 410 29.11 -9.22 3.97
N GLN A 411 29.39 -8.81 2.74
CA GLN A 411 30.64 -9.11 2.05
C GLN A 411 31.00 -7.97 1.09
N SER A 412 32.29 -7.65 1.01
CA SER A 412 32.82 -6.65 0.09
C SER A 412 34.08 -7.19 -0.61
N GLY A 413 34.46 -6.52 -1.70
CA GLY A 413 35.70 -6.85 -2.40
C GLY A 413 35.67 -8.17 -3.18
N ILE A 414 34.48 -8.63 -3.61
CA ILE A 414 34.36 -9.77 -4.49
C ILE A 414 34.89 -9.38 -5.86
N MET A 415 35.95 -10.09 -6.30
CA MET A 415 36.70 -9.76 -7.51
C MET A 415 36.22 -10.58 -8.71
N LEU A 416 36.62 -10.17 -9.93
CA LEU A 416 36.25 -10.82 -11.21
C LEU A 416 36.65 -12.29 -11.32
N ASN A 417 37.63 -12.75 -10.56
CA ASN A 417 38.04 -14.16 -10.51
C ASN A 417 37.07 -15.06 -9.71
N GLN A 418 36.00 -14.46 -9.13
CA GLN A 418 34.95 -15.16 -8.38
C GLN A 418 33.58 -14.91 -9.03
N PRO A 419 33.35 -15.40 -10.27
CA PRO A 419 32.09 -15.18 -10.98
C PRO A 419 30.89 -15.93 -10.35
N VAL A 420 31.18 -16.93 -9.52
CA VAL A 420 30.21 -17.71 -8.74
C VAL A 420 30.66 -17.72 -7.29
N LEU A 421 29.74 -17.40 -6.37
CA LEU A 421 30.01 -17.37 -4.94
C LEU A 421 28.89 -18.12 -4.20
N SER A 422 29.29 -19.02 -3.29
CA SER A 422 28.31 -19.66 -2.38
C SER A 422 27.84 -18.68 -1.31
N LEU A 423 26.52 -18.65 -1.09
CA LEU A 423 25.83 -17.83 -0.10
C LEU A 423 25.22 -18.67 1.05
N ASN A 424 25.57 -19.95 1.15
CA ASN A 424 25.01 -20.86 2.17
C ASN A 424 25.29 -20.42 3.60
N ASN A 425 26.28 -19.55 3.81
CA ASN A 425 26.61 -18.95 5.10
C ASN A 425 25.79 -17.70 5.44
N VAL A 426 24.98 -17.20 4.51
CA VAL A 426 24.12 -16.04 4.75
C VAL A 426 22.81 -16.53 5.38
N ASP A 427 22.58 -16.10 6.61
CA ASP A 427 21.36 -16.44 7.34
C ASP A 427 20.13 -15.70 6.76
N ALA A 428 19.31 -16.40 5.99
CA ALA A 428 18.07 -15.86 5.42
C ALA A 428 17.00 -15.55 6.49
N SER A 429 17.12 -16.08 7.71
CA SER A 429 16.22 -15.70 8.80
C SER A 429 16.45 -14.27 9.26
N ARG A 430 17.69 -13.85 9.27
CA ARG A 430 18.14 -12.50 9.64
C ARG A 430 18.11 -11.56 8.44
N TYR A 431 18.57 -12.03 7.28
CA TYR A 431 18.67 -11.25 6.04
C TYR A 431 17.84 -11.91 4.93
N PRO A 432 16.52 -11.78 4.97
CA PRO A 432 15.65 -12.35 3.94
C PRO A 432 15.82 -11.69 2.58
N TYR A 433 16.40 -10.50 2.53
CA TYR A 433 16.63 -9.77 1.31
C TYR A 433 18.11 -9.45 1.12
N LEU A 434 18.57 -9.47 -0.13
CA LEU A 434 19.92 -9.06 -0.53
C LEU A 434 19.86 -8.00 -1.62
N GLN A 435 20.81 -7.08 -1.58
CA GLN A 435 21.08 -6.11 -2.64
C GLN A 435 22.54 -6.24 -3.06
N LEU A 436 22.79 -6.25 -4.35
CA LEU A 436 24.12 -6.30 -4.94
C LEU A 436 24.60 -4.89 -5.26
N GLN A 437 25.85 -4.58 -4.94
CA GLN A 437 26.47 -3.31 -5.25
C GLN A 437 27.77 -3.53 -6.01
N LEU A 438 27.79 -3.10 -7.28
CA LEU A 438 28.99 -3.10 -8.12
C LEU A 438 29.66 -1.73 -8.06
N THR A 439 30.96 -1.72 -7.81
CA THR A 439 31.81 -0.53 -7.91
C THR A 439 32.78 -0.71 -9.08
N SER A 440 32.77 0.22 -10.02
CA SER A 440 33.66 0.24 -11.18
C SER A 440 34.50 1.50 -11.17
N LEU A 441 35.84 1.34 -11.26
CA LEU A 441 36.80 2.45 -11.32
C LEU A 441 37.72 2.26 -12.54
N ASP A 442 37.75 3.24 -13.43
CA ASP A 442 38.75 3.35 -14.49
C ASP A 442 39.27 4.80 -14.60
N THR A 443 40.55 4.97 -14.33
CA THR A 443 41.22 6.27 -14.38
C THR A 443 42.06 6.47 -15.66
N THR A 444 42.06 5.47 -16.55
CA THR A 444 42.91 5.46 -17.75
C THR A 444 42.12 5.73 -19.01
N HIS A 445 41.06 4.95 -19.26
CA HIS A 445 40.26 5.03 -20.49
C HIS A 445 38.88 5.65 -20.23
N TYR A 446 38.47 5.75 -18.96
CA TYR A 446 37.19 6.34 -18.54
C TYR A 446 36.00 5.59 -19.11
N THR A 447 36.13 4.28 -19.25
CA THR A 447 35.08 3.35 -19.67
C THR A 447 34.74 2.43 -18.51
N PRO A 448 33.49 2.43 -18.03
CA PRO A 448 33.11 1.56 -16.93
C PRO A 448 33.02 0.10 -17.37
N TRP A 449 33.23 -0.81 -16.43
CA TRP A 449 33.00 -2.24 -16.67
C TRP A 449 31.55 -2.51 -17.03
N GLN A 450 31.31 -3.31 -18.07
CA GLN A 450 30.03 -3.59 -18.65
C GLN A 450 29.37 -4.80 -17.93
N LEU A 451 28.59 -4.52 -16.88
CA LEU A 451 27.80 -5.54 -16.19
C LEU A 451 26.74 -6.08 -17.16
N SER A 452 26.78 -7.39 -17.44
CA SER A 452 25.80 -8.06 -18.28
C SER A 452 24.73 -8.80 -17.49
N LYS A 453 25.11 -9.42 -16.38
CA LYS A 453 24.16 -10.11 -15.48
C LYS A 453 24.68 -10.22 -14.06
N TRP A 454 23.73 -10.28 -13.13
CA TRP A 454 23.90 -10.80 -11.78
C TRP A 454 22.64 -11.54 -11.35
N GLN A 455 22.80 -12.62 -10.66
CA GLN A 455 21.74 -13.56 -10.31
C GLN A 455 21.99 -14.09 -8.91
N LEU A 456 20.98 -14.04 -8.06
CA LEU A 456 20.96 -14.66 -6.75
C LEU A 456 20.05 -15.88 -6.81
N LEU A 457 20.65 -17.05 -6.68
CA LEU A 457 19.93 -18.32 -6.61
C LEU A 457 19.59 -18.61 -5.15
N TYR A 458 18.35 -18.97 -4.88
CA TYR A 458 17.86 -19.22 -3.53
C TYR A 458 16.58 -20.06 -3.53
N MET A 459 16.28 -20.65 -2.38
CA MET A 459 15.00 -21.28 -2.14
C MET A 459 13.97 -20.16 -1.80
N PRO A 460 12.91 -19.98 -2.60
CA PRO A 460 11.91 -18.94 -2.36
C PRO A 460 11.02 -19.28 -1.17
N VAL A 461 10.32 -18.27 -0.68
CA VAL A 461 9.21 -18.41 0.28
C VAL A 461 7.93 -18.80 -0.45
N PRO A 462 6.92 -19.35 0.25
CA PRO A 462 5.59 -19.54 -0.32
C PRO A 462 4.94 -18.19 -0.65
N GLU A 463 3.95 -18.20 -1.53
CA GLU A 463 3.15 -17.04 -1.90
C GLU A 463 1.70 -17.46 -2.09
N GLY A 464 0.78 -16.71 -1.48
CA GLY A 464 -0.64 -16.97 -1.57
C GLY A 464 -1.46 -15.72 -1.85
N ALA A 465 -2.72 -15.89 -2.21
CA ALA A 465 -3.63 -14.77 -2.46
C ALA A 465 -5.09 -15.14 -2.19
N LEU A 466 -5.86 -14.17 -1.72
CA LEU A 466 -7.31 -14.27 -1.62
C LEU A 466 -7.95 -14.29 -3.00
N SER A 467 -8.85 -15.25 -3.23
CA SER A 467 -9.47 -15.52 -4.53
C SER A 467 -11.00 -15.52 -4.44
N PRO A 468 -11.65 -14.36 -4.39
CA PRO A 468 -13.11 -14.28 -4.32
C PRO A 468 -13.79 -14.83 -5.57
N SER A 469 -13.12 -14.85 -6.72
CA SER A 469 -13.61 -15.43 -7.96
C SER A 469 -13.75 -16.96 -7.92
N GLN A 470 -12.98 -17.64 -7.05
CA GLN A 470 -13.12 -19.09 -6.84
C GLN A 470 -14.22 -19.41 -5.81
N TYR A 471 -14.27 -18.70 -4.72
CA TYR A 471 -15.28 -18.86 -3.69
C TYR A 471 -15.41 -17.60 -2.84
N LEU A 472 -16.63 -17.09 -2.73
CA LEU A 472 -17.01 -15.99 -1.86
C LEU A 472 -18.39 -16.23 -1.27
N LEU A 473 -18.49 -16.25 0.05
CA LEU A 473 -19.76 -16.21 0.78
C LEU A 473 -19.78 -14.96 1.65
N SER A 474 -20.58 -13.98 1.23
CA SER A 474 -20.76 -12.70 1.93
C SER A 474 -22.05 -12.03 1.45
N LYS A 475 -22.66 -11.22 2.32
CA LYS A 475 -23.77 -10.33 2.00
C LYS A 475 -23.35 -8.88 2.26
N ASP A 476 -23.91 -7.95 1.51
CA ASP A 476 -23.70 -6.51 1.73
C ASP A 476 -24.64 -5.98 2.83
N THR A 477 -25.78 -6.63 3.00
CA THR A 477 -26.80 -6.28 4.01
C THR A 477 -27.32 -7.54 4.67
N VAL A 478 -27.44 -7.52 6.00
CA VAL A 478 -28.06 -8.57 6.81
C VAL A 478 -29.06 -7.93 7.77
N GLU A 479 -30.05 -8.69 8.23
CA GLU A 479 -30.97 -8.27 9.28
C GLU A 479 -30.27 -8.35 10.64
N GLN A 480 -30.69 -7.56 11.61
CA GLN A 480 -30.17 -7.64 12.99
C GLN A 480 -30.45 -9.05 13.56
N GLY A 481 -29.39 -9.69 14.09
CA GLY A 481 -29.44 -11.08 14.56
C GLY A 481 -29.06 -12.11 13.49
N GLU A 482 -29.16 -11.80 12.19
CA GLU A 482 -28.64 -12.65 11.12
C GLU A 482 -27.12 -12.65 11.19
N PRO A 483 -26.42 -13.81 11.18
CA PRO A 483 -24.98 -13.84 11.24
C PRO A 483 -24.34 -13.12 10.05
N ILE A 484 -23.40 -12.22 10.33
CA ILE A 484 -22.53 -11.64 9.31
C ILE A 484 -21.51 -12.71 8.92
N THR A 485 -21.56 -13.17 7.69
CA THR A 485 -20.64 -14.19 7.19
C THR A 485 -19.70 -13.58 6.17
N LEU A 486 -18.40 -13.77 6.40
CA LEU A 486 -17.36 -13.51 5.38
C LEU A 486 -16.52 -14.77 5.28
N ARG A 487 -16.56 -15.43 4.13
CA ARG A 487 -15.76 -16.63 3.85
C ARG A 487 -15.35 -16.63 2.39
N MET A 488 -14.06 -16.88 2.11
CA MET A 488 -13.55 -16.88 0.75
C MET A 488 -12.40 -17.87 0.57
N ALA A 489 -12.02 -18.10 -0.68
CA ALA A 489 -10.89 -18.92 -1.03
C ALA A 489 -9.57 -18.16 -0.82
N PHE A 490 -8.56 -18.87 -0.32
CA PHE A 490 -7.14 -18.47 -0.33
C PHE A 490 -6.36 -19.56 -1.06
N GLN A 491 -5.61 -19.16 -2.10
CA GLN A 491 -4.87 -20.08 -2.95
C GLN A 491 -3.36 -19.86 -2.80
N ASN A 492 -2.59 -20.94 -2.64
CA ASN A 492 -1.15 -20.92 -2.79
C ASN A 492 -0.81 -20.87 -4.29
N VAL A 493 -0.24 -19.76 -4.75
CA VAL A 493 0.11 -19.53 -6.16
C VAL A 493 1.56 -19.87 -6.46
N SER A 494 2.35 -20.22 -5.43
CA SER A 494 3.77 -20.60 -5.53
C SER A 494 3.95 -22.12 -5.60
N GLU A 495 5.20 -22.52 -5.78
CA GLU A 495 5.60 -23.94 -5.77
C GLU A 495 6.02 -24.44 -4.38
N ILE A 496 6.05 -23.56 -3.39
CA ILE A 496 6.46 -23.87 -2.02
C ILE A 496 5.20 -23.96 -1.15
N ALA A 497 5.14 -24.97 -0.30
CA ALA A 497 4.03 -25.15 0.63
C ALA A 497 4.10 -24.15 1.79
N PHE A 498 2.94 -23.68 2.21
CA PHE A 498 2.74 -23.08 3.53
C PHE A 498 2.57 -24.17 4.58
N ASP A 499 3.03 -23.91 5.78
CA ASP A 499 2.52 -24.56 6.98
C ASP A 499 1.09 -24.10 7.29
N SER A 500 0.52 -24.56 8.42
CA SER A 500 -0.80 -24.10 8.85
C SER A 500 -0.83 -22.58 9.05
N LEU A 501 -1.73 -21.89 8.33
CA LEU A 501 -1.84 -20.44 8.36
C LEU A 501 -2.74 -19.95 9.49
N VAL A 502 -2.34 -18.88 10.14
CA VAL A 502 -3.19 -18.11 11.05
C VAL A 502 -4.13 -17.26 10.19
N VAL A 503 -5.41 -17.19 10.62
CA VAL A 503 -6.42 -16.34 9.98
C VAL A 503 -7.04 -15.47 11.05
N GLN A 504 -7.14 -14.19 10.80
CA GLN A 504 -7.77 -13.21 11.68
C GLN A 504 -8.95 -12.55 10.98
N LEU A 505 -10.02 -12.34 11.74
CA LEU A 505 -11.17 -11.59 11.30
C LEU A 505 -11.45 -10.50 12.31
N GLN A 506 -11.48 -9.26 11.86
CA GLN A 506 -11.82 -8.12 12.70
C GLN A 506 -13.11 -7.49 12.18
N ILE A 507 -13.91 -6.94 13.07
CA ILE A 507 -15.07 -6.14 12.73
C ILE A 507 -15.02 -4.80 13.45
N THR A 508 -15.16 -3.73 12.72
CA THR A 508 -15.27 -2.37 13.24
C THR A 508 -16.72 -1.91 13.03
N GLY A 509 -17.43 -1.65 14.12
CA GLY A 509 -18.81 -1.21 14.09
C GLY A 509 -18.97 0.30 13.85
N ALA A 510 -20.21 0.76 13.71
CA ALA A 510 -20.56 2.17 13.49
C ALA A 510 -20.06 3.13 14.61
N ASN A 511 -19.79 2.63 15.79
CA ASN A 511 -19.21 3.36 16.93
C ASN A 511 -17.66 3.36 16.94
N ASN A 512 -17.01 2.95 15.85
CA ASN A 512 -15.55 2.79 15.70
C ASN A 512 -14.90 1.81 16.70
N GLN A 513 -15.68 0.98 17.37
CA GLN A 513 -15.12 -0.09 18.19
C GLN A 513 -14.78 -1.30 17.35
N THR A 514 -13.55 -1.78 17.48
CA THR A 514 -13.04 -2.96 16.78
C THR A 514 -13.02 -4.16 17.70
N GLN A 515 -13.54 -5.27 17.22
CA GLN A 515 -13.46 -6.57 17.88
C GLN A 515 -12.78 -7.57 16.95
N GLN A 516 -11.85 -8.34 17.49
CA GLN A 516 -11.12 -9.39 16.79
C GLN A 516 -11.68 -10.76 17.13
N PHE A 517 -11.74 -11.62 16.10
CA PHE A 517 -12.16 -13.01 16.23
C PHE A 517 -11.02 -13.93 15.78
N SER A 518 -10.65 -14.87 16.62
CA SER A 518 -9.70 -15.91 16.25
C SER A 518 -10.39 -17.00 15.46
N ILE A 519 -9.83 -17.34 14.31
CA ILE A 519 -10.28 -18.43 13.46
C ILE A 519 -9.30 -19.60 13.65
N PRO A 520 -9.72 -20.85 13.63
CA PRO A 520 -8.81 -21.99 13.66
C PRO A 520 -7.80 -21.90 12.51
N LYS A 521 -6.54 -22.26 12.78
CA LYS A 521 -5.51 -22.32 11.75
C LYS A 521 -5.96 -23.22 10.60
N THR A 522 -5.55 -22.89 9.40
CA THR A 522 -5.77 -23.76 8.23
C THR A 522 -4.96 -25.04 8.37
N ARG A 523 -5.25 -26.05 7.58
CA ARG A 523 -4.28 -27.11 7.26
C ARG A 523 -3.10 -26.51 6.47
N PRO A 524 -1.94 -27.20 6.38
CA PRO A 524 -0.89 -26.84 5.45
C PRO A 524 -1.44 -26.70 4.03
N VAL A 525 -0.95 -25.69 3.28
CA VAL A 525 -1.44 -25.36 1.93
C VAL A 525 -0.33 -25.64 0.93
N ILE A 526 -0.40 -26.82 0.29
CA ILE A 526 0.61 -27.23 -0.70
C ILE A 526 0.54 -26.36 -1.97
N ALA A 527 1.54 -26.48 -2.83
CA ALA A 527 1.62 -25.74 -4.10
C ALA A 527 0.35 -25.89 -4.95
N GLY A 528 -0.22 -24.79 -5.39
CA GLY A 528 -1.43 -24.73 -6.21
C GLY A 528 -2.75 -25.02 -5.47
N ASP A 529 -2.70 -25.40 -4.19
CA ASP A 529 -3.86 -25.78 -3.40
C ASP A 529 -4.66 -24.55 -2.90
N THR A 530 -5.93 -24.80 -2.55
CA THR A 530 -6.86 -23.79 -2.08
C THR A 530 -7.48 -24.19 -0.73
N VAL A 531 -7.57 -23.24 0.18
CA VAL A 531 -8.28 -23.38 1.46
C VAL A 531 -9.34 -22.30 1.58
N PHE A 532 -10.40 -22.59 2.36
CA PHE A 532 -11.47 -21.62 2.62
C PHE A 532 -11.27 -20.98 3.98
N VAL A 533 -11.19 -19.68 4.01
CA VAL A 533 -10.89 -18.86 5.18
C VAL A 533 -12.04 -17.92 5.50
N GLY A 534 -12.26 -17.63 6.77
CA GLY A 534 -13.32 -16.75 7.25
C GLY A 534 -14.21 -17.38 8.30
N ALA A 535 -15.19 -16.63 8.77
CA ALA A 535 -16.14 -17.05 9.83
C ALA A 535 -17.47 -16.34 9.71
N SER A 536 -18.41 -16.76 10.57
CA SER A 536 -19.69 -16.09 10.81
C SER A 536 -19.66 -15.40 12.17
N ILE A 537 -20.07 -14.14 12.22
CA ILE A 537 -20.04 -13.28 13.41
C ILE A 537 -21.47 -12.92 13.80
N PRO A 538 -21.85 -12.95 15.11
CA PRO A 538 -23.15 -12.46 15.56
C PRO A 538 -23.35 -10.97 15.26
N SER A 539 -24.54 -10.61 14.72
CA SER A 539 -24.89 -9.23 14.38
C SER A 539 -25.85 -8.55 15.37
N ALA A 540 -26.39 -9.30 16.33
CA ALA A 540 -27.46 -8.82 17.22
C ALA A 540 -27.15 -7.49 17.94
N THR A 541 -25.89 -7.25 18.28
CA THR A 541 -25.41 -6.03 18.96
C THR A 541 -24.71 -5.04 18.04
N ARG A 542 -24.87 -5.17 16.70
CA ARG A 542 -24.08 -4.43 15.70
C ARG A 542 -24.95 -3.77 14.63
N PRO A 543 -26.04 -3.08 14.98
CA PRO A 543 -26.85 -2.39 13.97
C PRO A 543 -26.03 -1.30 13.28
N GLY A 544 -26.35 -1.03 11.99
CA GLY A 544 -25.71 -0.01 11.19
C GLY A 544 -24.54 -0.53 10.35
N ALA A 545 -23.66 0.38 9.95
CA ALA A 545 -22.51 0.08 9.09
C ALA A 545 -21.42 -0.63 9.89
N ASN A 546 -20.89 -1.71 9.34
CA ASN A 546 -19.78 -2.48 9.89
C ASN A 546 -18.74 -2.72 8.80
N ILE A 547 -17.45 -2.66 9.14
CA ILE A 547 -16.33 -3.00 8.25
C ILE A 547 -15.67 -4.25 8.80
N LEU A 548 -15.62 -5.29 7.99
CA LEU A 548 -14.86 -6.50 8.27
C LEU A 548 -13.49 -6.41 7.61
N MET A 549 -12.46 -6.84 8.32
CA MET A 549 -11.11 -7.08 7.79
C MET A 549 -10.78 -8.55 8.04
N LEU A 550 -10.62 -9.30 6.95
CA LEU A 550 -10.10 -10.67 6.96
C LEU A 550 -8.64 -10.63 6.54
N GLU A 551 -7.76 -11.20 7.36
CA GLU A 551 -6.33 -11.27 7.09
C GLU A 551 -5.85 -12.72 7.24
N VAL A 552 -5.17 -13.20 6.20
CA VAL A 552 -4.53 -14.51 6.17
C VAL A 552 -3.04 -14.33 6.38
N ASN A 553 -2.45 -15.13 7.27
CA ASN A 553 -1.02 -15.07 7.63
C ASN A 553 -0.59 -13.67 8.12
N PRO A 554 -1.23 -13.11 9.17
CA PRO A 554 -0.89 -11.79 9.70
C PRO A 554 0.56 -11.74 10.19
N GLN A 555 1.19 -10.59 10.05
CA GLN A 555 2.57 -10.37 10.48
C GLN A 555 2.69 -10.24 12.01
N PRO A 556 3.75 -10.82 12.64
CA PRO A 556 4.80 -11.65 12.07
C PRO A 556 4.33 -13.11 11.89
N GLY A 557 4.13 -13.50 10.64
CA GLY A 557 3.71 -14.84 10.25
C GLY A 557 4.77 -15.57 9.44
N GLN A 558 4.35 -16.56 8.61
CA GLN A 558 5.23 -17.13 7.61
C GLN A 558 5.56 -16.08 6.57
N ARG A 559 6.82 -16.02 6.13
CA ARG A 559 7.24 -15.06 5.10
C ARG A 559 6.61 -15.40 3.76
N GLU A 560 6.17 -14.36 3.07
CA GLU A 560 5.62 -14.39 1.71
C GLU A 560 6.31 -13.34 0.86
N GLN A 561 6.20 -13.44 -0.47
CA GLN A 561 6.70 -12.43 -1.39
C GLN A 561 5.91 -11.12 -1.25
N TYR A 562 4.59 -11.24 -1.07
CA TYR A 562 3.65 -10.12 -0.91
C TYR A 562 2.69 -10.41 0.23
N HIS A 563 2.15 -9.35 0.83
CA HIS A 563 1.16 -9.46 1.90
C HIS A 563 -0.14 -8.69 1.60
N PHE A 564 -0.10 -7.75 0.65
CA PHE A 564 -1.25 -6.94 0.29
C PHE A 564 -2.44 -7.78 -0.25
N ASN A 565 -2.16 -8.93 -0.83
CA ASN A 565 -3.11 -9.87 -1.41
C ASN A 565 -3.69 -10.88 -0.40
N ASN A 566 -3.31 -10.76 0.87
CA ASN A 566 -3.79 -11.58 1.99
C ASN A 566 -4.87 -10.88 2.82
N ILE A 567 -5.21 -9.64 2.50
CA ILE A 567 -6.10 -8.79 3.29
C ILE A 567 -7.35 -8.47 2.48
N ALA A 568 -8.51 -8.67 3.08
CA ALA A 568 -9.81 -8.34 2.52
C ALA A 568 -10.58 -7.40 3.44
N TYR A 569 -11.10 -6.31 2.89
CA TYR A 569 -11.99 -5.40 3.59
C TYR A 569 -13.38 -5.47 2.98
N LYS A 570 -14.40 -5.70 3.80
CA LYS A 570 -15.79 -5.78 3.37
C LYS A 570 -16.69 -4.94 4.25
N SER A 571 -17.44 -4.02 3.62
CA SER A 571 -18.49 -3.29 4.30
C SER A 571 -19.78 -4.13 4.32
N VAL A 572 -20.42 -4.22 5.49
CA VAL A 572 -21.71 -4.88 5.67
C VAL A 572 -22.62 -3.99 6.49
N TYR A 573 -23.83 -3.79 6.02
CA TYR A 573 -24.84 -3.03 6.73
C TYR A 573 -25.78 -4.00 7.49
N VAL A 574 -25.85 -3.86 8.80
CA VAL A 574 -26.81 -4.56 9.63
C VAL A 574 -28.05 -3.70 9.76
N LYS A 575 -29.12 -4.09 9.09
CA LYS A 575 -30.40 -3.38 9.15
C LYS A 575 -30.95 -3.48 10.57
N PRO A 576 -31.11 -2.37 11.27
CA PRO A 576 -31.63 -2.42 12.65
C PRO A 576 -33.08 -2.90 12.66
N ASP A 577 -33.41 -3.66 13.67
CA ASP A 577 -34.80 -4.00 14.00
C ASP A 577 -35.41 -2.82 14.76
N LEU A 578 -36.36 -2.13 14.14
CA LEU A 578 -37.05 -0.95 14.68
C LEU A 578 -38.57 -1.20 14.84
N ILE A 579 -39.06 -2.39 14.56
CA ILE A 579 -40.47 -2.71 14.62
C ILE A 579 -40.82 -3.18 16.03
N ALA A 580 -41.83 -2.57 16.61
CA ALA A 580 -42.27 -2.93 17.95
C ALA A 580 -43.02 -4.29 17.93
N PRO A 581 -42.79 -5.19 18.88
CA PRO A 581 -43.47 -6.45 18.97
C PRO A 581 -44.95 -6.26 19.36
N LEU A 582 -45.78 -7.16 18.94
CA LEU A 582 -47.21 -7.18 19.26
C LEU A 582 -47.46 -7.91 20.57
N LEU A 583 -47.98 -7.21 21.57
CA LEU A 583 -48.39 -7.77 22.85
C LEU A 583 -49.89 -8.02 22.88
N ASP A 584 -50.29 -9.23 23.25
CA ASP A 584 -51.68 -9.62 23.48
C ASP A 584 -51.84 -10.28 24.84
N VAL A 585 -52.87 -9.87 25.59
CA VAL A 585 -53.12 -10.34 26.97
C VAL A 585 -54.59 -10.77 27.08
N THR A 586 -54.79 -12.04 27.45
CA THR A 586 -56.13 -12.61 27.61
C THR A 586 -56.27 -13.24 28.99
N PHE A 587 -57.47 -13.16 29.53
CA PHE A 587 -57.90 -13.78 30.76
C PHE A 587 -58.87 -14.92 30.41
N ASP A 588 -58.53 -16.15 30.78
CA ASP A 588 -59.30 -17.34 30.42
C ASP A 588 -59.71 -17.39 28.94
N GLY A 589 -58.75 -16.97 28.08
CA GLY A 589 -58.93 -16.94 26.60
C GLY A 589 -59.71 -15.76 26.05
N LYS A 590 -60.08 -14.74 26.84
CA LYS A 590 -60.84 -13.57 26.41
C LYS A 590 -60.13 -12.28 26.84
N HIS A 591 -60.29 -11.22 26.01
CA HIS A 591 -59.92 -9.88 26.47
C HIS A 591 -60.92 -9.34 27.47
N ILE A 592 -60.45 -8.63 28.46
CA ILE A 592 -61.31 -8.00 29.48
C ILE A 592 -61.29 -6.48 29.38
N ALA A 593 -62.40 -5.84 29.69
CA ALA A 593 -62.48 -4.40 29.84
C ALA A 593 -62.09 -3.96 31.24
N ASN A 594 -61.66 -2.68 31.41
CA ASN A 594 -61.37 -2.15 32.74
C ASN A 594 -62.53 -2.25 33.71
N GLY A 595 -62.27 -2.72 34.89
CA GLY A 595 -63.30 -2.94 35.94
C GLY A 595 -64.09 -4.22 35.82
N GLN A 596 -63.83 -5.07 34.83
CA GLN A 596 -64.54 -6.35 34.63
C GLN A 596 -64.23 -7.32 35.77
N THR A 597 -65.22 -8.12 36.16
CA THR A 597 -65.06 -9.09 37.25
C THR A 597 -64.33 -10.35 36.74
N VAL A 598 -63.34 -10.77 37.48
CA VAL A 598 -62.48 -11.92 37.21
C VAL A 598 -62.48 -12.90 38.41
N LEU A 599 -62.31 -14.16 38.13
CA LEU A 599 -62.22 -15.20 39.17
C LEU A 599 -60.95 -15.04 40.02
N SER A 600 -60.97 -15.59 41.22
CA SER A 600 -59.79 -15.58 42.14
C SER A 600 -58.56 -16.37 41.66
N ARG A 601 -58.71 -17.17 40.62
CA ARG A 601 -57.63 -17.93 39.97
C ARG A 601 -57.76 -17.88 38.45
N PRO A 602 -57.52 -16.70 37.85
CA PRO A 602 -57.61 -16.55 36.40
C PRO A 602 -56.40 -17.18 35.71
N GLY A 603 -56.65 -17.79 34.54
CA GLY A 603 -55.58 -18.17 33.62
C GLY A 603 -55.26 -17.03 32.69
N ILE A 604 -54.24 -16.22 32.99
CA ILE A 604 -53.82 -15.11 32.18
C ILE A 604 -52.76 -15.59 31.19
N LEU A 605 -53.03 -15.41 29.90
CA LEU A 605 -52.09 -15.74 28.83
C LEU A 605 -51.60 -14.42 28.20
N ILE A 606 -50.28 -14.21 28.22
CA ILE A 606 -49.59 -13.08 27.60
C ILE A 606 -48.85 -13.64 26.41
N SER A 607 -49.14 -13.11 25.25
CA SER A 607 -48.51 -13.47 23.96
C SER A 607 -47.74 -12.29 23.43
N LEU A 608 -46.45 -12.50 23.23
CA LEU A 608 -45.57 -11.53 22.57
C LEU A 608 -45.17 -12.11 21.22
N LEU A 609 -45.46 -11.37 20.11
CA LEU A 609 -45.21 -11.76 18.73
C LEU A 609 -44.29 -10.71 18.10
N ASP A 610 -43.25 -11.17 17.44
CA ASP A 610 -42.31 -10.35 16.74
C ASP A 610 -42.10 -10.87 15.30
N GLU A 611 -41.84 -9.97 14.34
CA GLU A 611 -41.62 -10.36 12.95
C GLU A 611 -40.19 -10.83 12.69
N SER A 612 -39.23 -10.46 13.55
CA SER A 612 -37.81 -10.83 13.38
C SER A 612 -37.62 -12.34 13.41
N ARG A 613 -36.93 -12.85 12.41
CA ARG A 613 -36.54 -14.28 12.34
C ARG A 613 -35.32 -14.61 13.16
N TRP A 614 -34.48 -13.62 13.41
CA TRP A 614 -33.15 -13.77 13.97
C TRP A 614 -33.06 -13.35 15.43
N MET A 615 -33.89 -12.39 15.84
CA MET A 615 -33.96 -11.85 17.20
C MET A 615 -35.06 -12.55 18.00
N LEU A 616 -34.86 -13.85 18.28
CA LEU A 616 -35.90 -14.69 18.91
C LEU A 616 -36.26 -14.20 20.33
N LEU A 617 -37.55 -14.22 20.62
CA LEU A 617 -38.14 -13.90 21.95
C LEU A 617 -37.90 -14.99 22.96
N ASN A 618 -36.67 -15.41 23.21
CA ASN A 618 -36.29 -16.55 24.04
C ASN A 618 -35.74 -16.18 25.42
N ASP A 619 -35.89 -14.94 25.84
CA ASP A 619 -35.39 -14.42 27.12
C ASP A 619 -36.54 -13.97 28.01
N THR A 620 -36.58 -14.49 29.23
CA THR A 620 -37.60 -14.14 30.22
C THR A 620 -37.58 -12.67 30.64
N SER A 621 -36.46 -11.95 30.44
CA SER A 621 -36.35 -10.52 30.75
C SER A 621 -37.16 -9.62 29.80
N LEU A 622 -37.65 -10.18 28.67
CA LEU A 622 -38.39 -9.44 27.65
C LEU A 622 -39.83 -9.12 28.09
N VAL A 623 -40.40 -9.87 29.04
CA VAL A 623 -41.73 -9.63 29.56
C VAL A 623 -41.69 -9.53 31.08
N THR A 624 -42.19 -8.42 31.59
CA THR A 624 -42.32 -8.18 33.03
C THR A 624 -43.79 -8.10 33.42
N VAL A 625 -44.19 -8.88 34.44
CA VAL A 625 -45.55 -8.92 34.94
C VAL A 625 -45.57 -8.36 36.35
N THR A 626 -46.39 -7.32 36.57
CA THR A 626 -46.59 -6.64 37.84
C THR A 626 -48.07 -6.59 38.16
N LEU A 627 -48.42 -6.90 39.35
CA LEU A 627 -49.80 -6.85 39.86
C LEU A 627 -49.87 -5.86 41.02
N ARG A 628 -50.82 -4.93 40.96
CA ARG A 628 -51.21 -4.08 42.09
C ARG A 628 -52.44 -4.71 42.75
N TYR A 629 -52.34 -4.89 44.02
CA TYR A 629 -53.40 -5.46 44.88
C TYR A 629 -54.36 -4.36 45.33
N PRO A 630 -55.58 -4.70 45.79
CA PRO A 630 -56.51 -3.75 46.39
C PRO A 630 -55.92 -2.99 47.59
N SER A 631 -55.08 -3.63 48.36
CA SER A 631 -54.30 -3.04 49.47
C SER A 631 -53.29 -1.96 48.99
N GLY A 632 -53.11 -1.78 47.68
CA GLY A 632 -52.12 -0.89 47.12
C GLY A 632 -50.70 -1.51 46.95
N GLN A 633 -50.49 -2.73 47.46
CA GLN A 633 -49.22 -3.42 47.32
C GLN A 633 -48.94 -3.72 45.86
N LEU A 634 -47.69 -3.38 45.40
CA LEU A 634 -47.17 -3.77 44.09
C LEU A 634 -46.32 -5.03 44.20
N ARG A 635 -46.60 -6.04 43.41
CA ARG A 635 -45.81 -7.26 43.34
C ARG A 635 -45.38 -7.55 41.91
N ARG A 636 -44.07 -7.59 41.69
CA ARG A 636 -43.47 -8.10 40.46
C ARG A 636 -43.26 -9.59 40.57
N PHE A 637 -43.69 -10.35 39.56
CA PHE A 637 -43.54 -11.79 39.49
C PHE A 637 -42.27 -12.19 38.77
N ASN A 638 -41.66 -13.28 39.18
CA ASN A 638 -40.48 -13.85 38.55
C ASN A 638 -40.81 -15.25 38.01
N TYR A 639 -40.04 -15.67 37.02
CA TYR A 639 -40.21 -16.95 36.32
C TYR A 639 -39.67 -18.17 37.09
N ARG A 640 -39.28 -18.02 38.35
CA ARG A 640 -38.83 -19.13 39.23
C ARG A 640 -39.97 -19.80 39.96
N SER A 641 -41.17 -19.34 39.82
CA SER A 641 -42.38 -19.87 40.47
C SER A 641 -43.33 -20.51 39.46
N ASP A 642 -44.08 -21.50 39.87
CA ASP A 642 -45.10 -22.11 39.00
C ASP A 642 -46.25 -21.17 38.65
N THR A 643 -46.34 -20.01 39.32
CA THR A 643 -47.33 -18.96 39.04
C THR A 643 -47.08 -18.26 37.73
N LEU A 644 -45.82 -18.10 37.28
CA LEU A 644 -45.45 -17.45 36.05
C LEU A 644 -44.49 -18.32 35.25
N GLN A 645 -44.92 -18.82 34.10
CA GLN A 645 -44.18 -19.73 33.24
C GLN A 645 -43.97 -19.09 31.85
N PHE A 646 -42.74 -19.22 31.33
CA PHE A 646 -42.36 -18.69 30.02
C PHE A 646 -42.13 -19.83 29.03
N PHE A 647 -42.70 -19.71 27.85
CA PHE A 647 -42.53 -20.63 26.75
C PHE A 647 -41.92 -19.88 25.57
N ALA A 648 -40.64 -20.19 25.34
CA ALA A 648 -39.89 -19.60 24.25
C ALA A 648 -40.37 -20.06 22.87
N PRO A 649 -40.21 -19.28 21.82
CA PRO A 649 -40.48 -19.72 20.44
C PRO A 649 -39.52 -20.85 20.05
N SER A 650 -39.99 -21.71 19.15
CA SER A 650 -39.11 -22.73 18.54
C SER A 650 -38.06 -22.08 17.65
N GLN A 651 -36.84 -22.55 17.75
CA GLN A 651 -35.73 -22.05 16.90
C GLN A 651 -35.91 -22.36 15.41
N THR A 652 -36.81 -23.25 15.05
CA THR A 652 -36.99 -23.76 13.69
C THR A 652 -38.34 -23.41 13.07
N ALA A 653 -39.25 -22.80 13.83
CA ALA A 653 -40.62 -22.54 13.33
C ALA A 653 -41.02 -21.08 13.55
N LEU A 654 -41.46 -20.43 12.48
CA LEU A 654 -42.22 -19.18 12.54
C LEU A 654 -43.66 -19.46 12.97
N PRO A 655 -44.29 -18.55 13.70
CA PRO A 655 -43.86 -17.19 14.03
C PRO A 655 -42.97 -17.12 15.28
N ASN A 656 -42.14 -16.07 15.40
CA ASN A 656 -41.35 -15.70 16.60
C ASN A 656 -42.31 -15.23 17.70
N LYS A 657 -42.86 -16.16 18.45
CA LYS A 657 -43.94 -15.94 19.42
C LYS A 657 -43.55 -16.53 20.78
N ALA A 658 -43.40 -15.69 21.78
CA ALA A 658 -43.28 -16.11 23.18
C ALA A 658 -44.63 -16.10 23.85
N LEU A 659 -44.85 -17.11 24.72
CA LEU A 659 -46.06 -17.21 25.52
C LEU A 659 -45.65 -17.16 26.99
N VAL A 660 -46.38 -16.35 27.78
CA VAL A 660 -46.25 -16.32 29.24
C VAL A 660 -47.59 -16.71 29.86
N GLN A 661 -47.58 -17.80 30.63
CA GLN A 661 -48.71 -18.22 31.41
C GLN A 661 -48.57 -17.65 32.82
N PHE A 662 -49.53 -16.84 33.25
CA PHE A 662 -49.59 -16.26 34.57
C PHE A 662 -50.86 -16.77 35.25
N ARG A 663 -50.69 -17.53 36.34
CA ARG A 663 -51.78 -18.15 37.12
C ARG A 663 -51.72 -17.69 38.57
N PRO A 664 -52.06 -16.42 38.85
CA PRO A 664 -52.01 -15.91 40.20
C PRO A 664 -53.17 -16.48 41.06
N PHE A 665 -52.95 -16.55 42.37
CA PHE A 665 -54.00 -16.69 43.35
C PHE A 665 -54.31 -15.30 43.94
N LEU A 666 -55.50 -14.76 43.66
CA LEU A 666 -55.95 -13.44 44.06
C LEU A 666 -56.74 -13.55 45.36
N SER A 667 -56.07 -13.34 46.47
CA SER A 667 -56.61 -13.57 47.85
C SER A 667 -57.44 -12.39 48.38
N GLU A 668 -57.19 -11.18 47.84
CA GLU A 668 -57.88 -9.98 48.28
C GLU A 668 -59.11 -9.72 47.41
N MET A 669 -60.24 -9.30 47.98
CA MET A 669 -61.38 -8.83 47.22
C MET A 669 -61.25 -7.37 46.92
N GLY A 670 -61.55 -6.98 45.72
CA GLY A 670 -61.46 -5.58 45.29
C GLY A 670 -60.80 -5.40 43.92
N LEU A 671 -60.34 -4.16 43.65
CA LEU A 671 -59.79 -3.78 42.38
C LEU A 671 -58.30 -4.07 42.33
N TYR A 672 -57.95 -4.87 41.36
CA TYR A 672 -56.55 -5.16 40.98
C TYR A 672 -56.19 -4.38 39.72
N GLU A 673 -54.89 -4.11 39.50
CA GLU A 673 -54.35 -3.59 38.27
C GLU A 673 -53.20 -4.55 37.81
N LEU A 674 -53.36 -5.12 36.61
CA LEU A 674 -52.29 -5.87 35.96
C LEU A 674 -51.53 -4.91 35.04
N VAL A 675 -50.20 -4.87 35.21
CA VAL A 675 -49.29 -4.14 34.31
C VAL A 675 -48.36 -5.16 33.67
N VAL A 676 -48.31 -5.14 32.32
CA VAL A 676 -47.40 -6.00 31.56
C VAL A 676 -46.53 -5.08 30.71
N SER A 677 -45.23 -5.08 30.98
CA SER A 677 -44.21 -4.41 30.18
C SER A 677 -43.52 -5.43 29.33
N ALA A 678 -43.50 -5.22 28.02
CA ALA A 678 -42.88 -6.15 27.08
C ALA A 678 -42.04 -5.38 26.06
N LYS A 679 -40.97 -6.02 25.63
CA LYS A 679 -40.08 -5.53 24.56
C LYS A 679 -39.56 -6.71 23.75
N ASP A 680 -39.11 -6.43 22.53
CA ASP A 680 -38.36 -7.39 21.75
C ASP A 680 -36.89 -7.50 22.20
N ARG A 681 -36.10 -8.26 21.49
CA ARG A 681 -34.69 -8.45 21.77
C ARG A 681 -33.81 -7.30 21.26
N ALA A 682 -34.30 -6.49 20.32
CA ALA A 682 -33.66 -5.27 19.87
C ALA A 682 -33.88 -4.10 20.85
N GLY A 683 -34.84 -4.23 21.74
CA GLY A 683 -35.19 -3.26 22.75
C GLY A 683 -36.44 -2.42 22.45
N ASN A 684 -37.12 -2.68 21.31
CA ASN A 684 -38.35 -1.97 20.97
C ASN A 684 -39.48 -2.40 21.91
N LYS A 685 -40.15 -1.43 22.52
CA LYS A 685 -41.26 -1.69 23.42
C LYS A 685 -42.52 -2.09 22.65
N ALA A 686 -43.31 -3.01 23.19
CA ALA A 686 -44.57 -3.47 22.60
C ALA A 686 -45.67 -2.41 22.51
N GLY A 687 -45.39 -1.20 22.93
CA GLY A 687 -46.30 -0.04 22.82
C GLY A 687 -45.65 1.19 23.47
N LEU A 688 -46.24 2.36 23.23
CA LEU A 688 -45.80 3.61 23.86
C LEU A 688 -45.94 3.57 25.39
N LEU A 689 -46.96 2.86 25.87
CA LEU A 689 -47.24 2.65 27.30
C LEU A 689 -47.30 1.16 27.57
N ASP A 690 -46.97 0.77 28.81
CA ASP A 690 -47.15 -0.60 29.24
C ASP A 690 -48.64 -0.98 29.18
N TYR A 691 -48.91 -2.22 28.85
CA TYR A 691 -50.29 -2.76 28.92
C TYR A 691 -50.79 -2.69 30.34
N ARG A 692 -51.97 -2.08 30.53
CA ARG A 692 -52.62 -1.92 31.84
C ARG A 692 -54.07 -2.29 31.72
N VAL A 693 -54.56 -3.10 32.67
CA VAL A 693 -55.96 -3.43 32.82
C VAL A 693 -56.29 -3.53 34.29
N THR A 694 -57.37 -2.85 34.67
CA THR A 694 -57.95 -2.99 36.01
C THR A 694 -59.06 -4.02 35.96
N PHE A 695 -59.17 -4.84 37.00
CA PHE A 695 -60.25 -5.84 37.09
C PHE A 695 -60.62 -6.05 38.57
N GLN A 696 -61.86 -6.44 38.79
CA GLN A 696 -62.43 -6.63 40.11
C GLN A 696 -62.47 -8.15 40.44
N VAL A 697 -61.96 -8.49 41.62
CA VAL A 697 -62.18 -9.83 42.20
C VAL A 697 -63.30 -9.71 43.24
N ALA A 698 -64.40 -10.35 42.94
CA ALA A 698 -65.58 -10.37 43.80
C ALA A 698 -65.90 -11.83 44.23
N ASN A 699 -66.61 -11.96 45.32
CA ASN A 699 -67.11 -13.25 45.77
C ASN A 699 -68.31 -13.64 44.91
N ILE A 700 -68.03 -14.34 43.84
CA ILE A 700 -69.08 -14.83 42.93
C ILE A 700 -69.63 -16.11 43.52
N ALA A 701 -70.91 -16.09 43.81
CA ALA A 701 -71.58 -17.32 44.25
C ALA A 701 -71.37 -18.41 43.21
N PRO A 702 -71.22 -19.66 43.65
CA PRO A 702 -71.05 -20.76 42.71
C PRO A 702 -72.26 -20.85 41.78
N ASP A 703 -71.99 -20.84 40.49
CA ASP A 703 -72.99 -21.06 39.42
C ASP A 703 -72.70 -22.39 38.75
N LEU A 704 -73.74 -23.00 38.22
CA LEU A 704 -73.70 -24.32 37.63
C LEU A 704 -74.26 -24.28 36.21
N SER A 705 -73.44 -24.55 35.22
CA SER A 705 -73.94 -24.89 33.88
C SER A 705 -73.94 -26.39 33.66
N LEU A 706 -75.14 -26.92 33.25
CA LEU A 706 -75.36 -28.33 32.99
C LEU A 706 -75.57 -28.60 31.51
N SER A 707 -74.91 -29.62 30.94
CA SER A 707 -75.14 -30.14 29.60
C SER A 707 -75.19 -31.67 29.63
N PHE A 708 -75.96 -32.28 28.76
CA PHE A 708 -76.01 -33.71 28.64
C PHE A 708 -76.12 -34.13 27.17
N TYR A 709 -75.45 -35.26 26.85
CA TYR A 709 -75.33 -35.76 25.51
C TYR A 709 -75.13 -37.29 25.53
N PRO A 710 -75.78 -38.06 24.66
CA PRO A 710 -76.88 -37.66 23.72
C PRO A 710 -78.17 -37.27 24.43
N ASN A 711 -78.98 -36.42 23.82
CA ASN A 711 -80.28 -36.06 24.27
C ASN A 711 -81.19 -35.88 23.02
N PRO A 712 -82.26 -36.72 22.80
CA PRO A 712 -82.70 -37.83 23.64
C PRO A 712 -81.75 -39.01 23.67
N PHE A 713 -81.89 -39.89 24.68
CA PHE A 713 -81.14 -41.10 24.86
C PHE A 713 -82.06 -42.32 25.12
N SER A 714 -81.51 -43.52 24.83
CA SER A 714 -82.27 -44.78 25.07
C SER A 714 -81.76 -45.56 26.29
N ASN A 715 -80.41 -45.71 26.37
CA ASN A 715 -79.74 -46.52 27.41
C ASN A 715 -78.91 -45.80 28.41
N ARG A 716 -78.12 -44.78 27.91
CA ARG A 716 -77.21 -44.02 28.73
C ARG A 716 -76.98 -42.59 28.13
N THR A 717 -76.72 -41.63 28.99
CA THR A 717 -76.36 -40.30 28.63
C THR A 717 -75.21 -39.84 29.55
N ARG A 718 -74.42 -38.87 29.10
CA ARG A 718 -73.34 -38.23 29.85
C ARG A 718 -73.80 -36.86 30.30
N PHE A 719 -73.81 -36.66 31.61
CA PHE A 719 -74.01 -35.35 32.22
C PHE A 719 -72.63 -34.69 32.39
N SER A 720 -72.48 -33.46 31.86
CA SER A 720 -71.34 -32.63 32.03
C SER A 720 -71.78 -31.35 32.67
N PHE A 721 -71.22 -31.04 33.81
CA PHE A 721 -71.49 -29.76 34.46
C PHE A 721 -70.20 -29.02 34.76
N THR A 722 -70.26 -27.70 34.70
CA THR A 722 -69.14 -26.83 35.04
C THR A 722 -69.53 -25.97 36.22
N LEU A 723 -68.75 -26.08 37.28
CA LEU A 723 -68.90 -25.26 38.48
C LEU A 723 -68.05 -23.98 38.26
N TRP A 724 -68.72 -22.85 38.26
CA TRP A 724 -68.14 -21.53 38.21
C TRP A 724 -68.25 -20.90 39.61
N GLY A 725 -67.22 -20.18 40.02
CA GLY A 725 -67.20 -19.48 41.32
C GLY A 725 -65.88 -19.55 42.01
N ASN A 726 -65.80 -19.02 43.22
CA ASN A 726 -64.58 -18.94 44.01
C ASN A 726 -64.37 -20.08 44.99
N TYR A 727 -65.38 -20.90 45.21
CA TYR A 727 -65.33 -22.04 46.11
C TYR A 727 -66.15 -23.20 45.60
N ILE A 728 -65.79 -24.41 46.09
CA ILE A 728 -66.55 -25.60 45.73
C ILE A 728 -67.69 -25.74 46.76
N PRO A 729 -68.99 -25.84 46.32
CA PRO A 729 -70.09 -26.00 47.19
C PRO A 729 -69.95 -27.27 48.03
N THR A 730 -70.37 -27.23 49.30
CA THR A 730 -70.30 -28.36 50.21
C THR A 730 -71.31 -29.47 49.91
N GLY A 731 -72.32 -29.19 49.11
CA GLY A 731 -73.28 -30.15 48.61
C GLY A 731 -73.74 -29.88 47.21
N VAL A 732 -73.59 -30.87 46.32
CA VAL A 732 -74.09 -30.87 44.96
C VAL A 732 -74.87 -32.17 44.76
N GLN A 733 -76.12 -32.13 44.28
CA GLN A 733 -76.88 -33.32 43.93
C GLN A 733 -77.54 -33.12 42.56
N LEU A 734 -77.66 -34.20 41.78
CA LEU A 734 -78.38 -34.21 40.51
C LEU A 734 -79.74 -34.99 40.76
N GLN A 735 -80.83 -34.31 40.49
CA GLN A 735 -82.12 -34.91 40.58
C GLN A 735 -82.69 -35.05 39.12
N ILE A 736 -83.14 -36.26 38.84
CA ILE A 736 -83.72 -36.56 37.50
C ILE A 736 -85.23 -36.85 37.72
N PHE A 737 -86.04 -36.11 37.03
CA PHE A 737 -87.53 -36.25 37.11
C PHE A 737 -88.05 -36.75 35.76
N ASN A 738 -89.15 -37.46 35.82
CA ASN A 738 -89.91 -37.83 34.61
C ASN A 738 -90.79 -36.64 34.11
N SER A 739 -91.45 -36.78 33.00
CA SER A 739 -92.32 -35.73 32.41
C SER A 739 -93.56 -35.40 33.33
N LEU A 740 -93.86 -36.21 34.33
CA LEU A 740 -94.94 -35.98 35.30
C LEU A 740 -94.46 -35.32 36.61
N GLY A 741 -93.17 -34.95 36.68
CA GLY A 741 -92.56 -34.30 37.87
C GLY A 741 -92.18 -35.23 38.99
N GLN A 742 -92.29 -36.56 38.81
CA GLN A 742 -91.86 -37.51 39.86
C GLN A 742 -90.35 -37.73 39.78
N LEU A 743 -89.68 -37.74 40.95
CA LEU A 743 -88.25 -38.03 41.11
C LEU A 743 -88.00 -39.46 40.67
N VAL A 744 -87.24 -39.68 39.62
CA VAL A 744 -86.84 -40.97 39.08
C VAL A 744 -85.56 -41.45 39.68
N ARG A 745 -84.61 -40.48 39.80
CA ARG A 745 -83.30 -40.79 40.36
C ARG A 745 -82.68 -39.57 41.07
N LEU A 746 -82.06 -39.88 42.21
CA LEU A 746 -81.24 -38.93 42.95
C LEU A 746 -79.74 -39.37 42.87
N VAL A 747 -78.88 -38.53 42.37
CA VAL A 747 -77.44 -38.79 42.40
C VAL A 747 -76.80 -37.81 43.34
N ARG A 748 -76.19 -38.39 44.44
CA ARG A 748 -75.55 -37.61 45.50
C ARG A 748 -74.13 -37.26 45.14
N ALA A 749 -73.47 -36.32 45.84
CA ALA A 749 -72.16 -35.82 45.62
C ALA A 749 -71.05 -36.85 45.53
N ASP A 750 -71.17 -37.90 46.35
CA ASP A 750 -70.26 -39.07 46.41
C ASP A 750 -70.24 -39.88 45.08
N ALA A 751 -71.37 -39.95 44.41
CA ALA A 751 -71.51 -40.61 43.12
C ALA A 751 -71.12 -39.72 41.89
N LEU A 752 -70.90 -38.43 42.09
CA LEU A 752 -70.46 -37.49 41.05
C LEU A 752 -68.92 -37.45 40.91
N GLY A 753 -68.15 -38.09 41.79
CA GLY A 753 -66.71 -38.02 41.87
C GLY A 753 -66.22 -36.71 42.46
N PRO A 754 -64.90 -36.47 42.53
CA PRO A 754 -64.35 -35.26 43.14
C PRO A 754 -64.75 -34.03 42.43
N LEU A 755 -65.49 -33.12 43.09
CA LEU A 755 -65.87 -31.80 42.50
C LEU A 755 -64.64 -30.90 42.37
N ARG A 756 -64.55 -30.28 41.26
CA ARG A 756 -63.50 -29.28 40.91
C ARG A 756 -64.12 -28.05 40.28
N LEU A 757 -63.55 -26.89 40.52
CA LEU A 757 -63.86 -25.72 39.72
C LEU A 757 -63.42 -25.96 38.29
N GLY A 758 -64.18 -25.61 37.34
CA GLY A 758 -64.03 -26.00 35.97
C GLY A 758 -65.00 -27.15 35.58
N ARG A 759 -64.59 -28.05 34.72
CA ARG A 759 -65.49 -29.07 34.12
C ARG A 759 -65.44 -30.39 34.90
N THR A 760 -66.59 -30.87 35.38
CA THR A 760 -66.78 -32.21 35.97
C THR A 760 -67.71 -33.03 35.03
N VAL A 761 -67.44 -34.31 34.84
CA VAL A 761 -68.20 -35.20 33.96
C VAL A 761 -68.61 -36.45 34.72
N ALA A 762 -69.87 -36.81 34.74
CA ALA A 762 -70.39 -38.06 35.25
C ALA A 762 -71.12 -38.84 34.16
N LEU A 763 -70.99 -40.17 34.14
CA LEU A 763 -71.61 -41.05 33.18
C LEU A 763 -72.75 -41.82 33.89
N PHE A 764 -73.96 -41.85 33.29
CA PHE A 764 -75.13 -42.51 33.75
C PHE A 764 -75.83 -43.30 32.68
#